data_e70045b0f9305a3c5833ee50de2875d4
#
_entry.id   e70045b0f9305a3c5833ee50de2875d4
#
_cell.length_a   1.000
_cell.length_b   1.000
_cell.length_c   1.000
_cell.angle_alpha   90.00
_cell.angle_beta   90.00
_cell.angle_gamma   90.00
#
_symmetry.space_group_name_H-M   'P 1'
#
loop_
_entity.id
_entity.type
_entity.pdbx_description
1 polymer ?
#
loop_
_entity_poly.entity_id
_entity_poly.type
_entity_poly.pdbx_seq_one_letter_code
_entity_poly.pdbx_strand_id
1 'polypeptide(L)'
;MAEDMNTDDGEDNEDMPIEGGVLMGASSHSKPSSIHRGQSIFFVCFHLPVNVAQNPTTKEWRASWSESILAKTEGSTVLSQYHAYWVGTVTTNPPLESEEDKEAVRNILAEMHCIPIFLDPEVRKAHYFGFCKQVLWPAFHNIDLLDLSTCGWLPEPDGASDWDQSRLEDWWVSYKTVNQEFCKVMSELADENDIMWIHDYHLSLLAEQLTAYELENFGRRTTRKVFFLHIPFPTSQIFRELDCGQTILQGILHADVVGFHAFDHARHFLNAAKRILGLNYESLVGGLIGLNFQGQTVLVSMSNVSIEPRMVDAALLLPSVQAGSEELRTRHKGRIILGSLDIGQRLSGVSLRLLAFERMLSDYPLWQSKVVLVQRLLFPGSRVKDEEVTKREVRFLVKRIQEKFGGAVIDYQEFNGSNIPLEQRLALWKASDVLVSTPIREGLNHWPMEYIYARKEPDTPGVVITSEFSAISSILNGALRVNPYDIKMFITTIDKALSMSTREKEGRRYRDIEFVSSSPSESWVKNVLRDLKDAATHRRNHSNSASASGSQTPTPGPMTPVRREAIDSTAAFLAREAQQAFTPLNIRALKTAYDNSEHRVIITDCKYHTPFAIPKRQIWYSFVSFYFSQLMVPLS
;
A
#
# COMPACT_ATOMS: atom_id res chain seq x y z
N MET A 1 -31.39 46.16 47.33
CA MET A 1 -32.10 45.70 48.56
C MET A 1 -31.71 44.25 48.64
N ALA A 2 -30.62 43.92 49.27
CA ALA A 2 -30.51 43.85 50.74
C ALA A 2 -31.37 42.68 51.20
N GLU A 3 -30.97 41.75 51.84
CA GLU A 3 -30.07 41.47 53.00
C GLU A 3 -30.22 39.96 53.23
N ASP A 4 -29.46 39.19 53.77
CA ASP A 4 -28.28 39.16 54.56
C ASP A 4 -28.27 37.83 55.36
N MET A 5 -27.07 37.31 55.54
CA MET A 5 -26.52 36.72 56.77
C MET A 5 -27.16 35.45 57.35
N ASN A 6 -26.50 34.49 57.83
CA ASN A 6 -25.16 34.28 58.40
C ASN A 6 -25.09 32.88 59.02
N THR A 7 -23.91 32.32 59.06
CA THR A 7 -23.18 31.53 60.08
C THR A 7 -23.81 30.19 60.54
N ASP A 8 -23.10 29.14 60.86
CA ASP A 8 -21.76 28.97 61.41
C ASP A 8 -21.44 27.47 61.54
N ASP A 9 -20.17 27.16 61.41
CA ASP A 9 -19.38 26.09 62.05
C ASP A 9 -19.91 24.67 62.29
N GLY A 10 -19.07 23.73 61.92
CA GLY A 10 -19.07 22.38 62.45
C GLY A 10 -18.18 21.43 61.62
N GLU A 11 -16.89 21.36 61.98
CA GLU A 11 -15.98 20.29 61.62
C GLU A 11 -16.56 18.94 62.03
N ASP A 12 -16.50 17.95 61.14
CA ASP A 12 -16.14 16.60 61.54
C ASP A 12 -15.68 15.79 60.35
N ASN A 13 -14.43 15.28 60.40
CA ASN A 13 -13.82 14.30 59.56
C ASN A 13 -14.54 12.96 59.70
N GLU A 14 -15.01 12.41 58.59
CA GLU A 14 -15.14 10.96 58.46
C GLU A 14 -14.76 10.51 57.06
N ASP A 15 -13.73 9.69 57.00
CA ASP A 15 -13.29 8.93 55.85
C ASP A 15 -14.43 8.07 55.28
N MET A 16 -14.79 8.30 54.01
CA MET A 16 -15.62 7.39 53.25
C MET A 16 -14.89 6.99 51.95
N PRO A 17 -14.91 5.72 51.56
CA PRO A 17 -14.16 5.22 50.42
C PRO A 17 -14.81 5.65 49.10
N ILE A 18 -13.98 6.04 48.15
CA ILE A 18 -14.38 6.36 46.77
C ILE A 18 -14.74 5.06 46.07
N GLU A 19 -15.99 4.68 46.05
CA GLU A 19 -16.56 3.75 45.10
C GLU A 19 -16.83 4.50 43.78
N GLY A 20 -15.85 4.52 42.90
CA GLY A 20 -15.96 4.92 41.50
C GLY A 20 -16.31 3.73 40.63
N GLY A 21 -17.50 3.17 40.77
CA GLY A 21 -18.01 2.16 39.86
C GLY A 21 -18.58 2.80 38.60
N VAL A 22 -17.76 3.00 37.59
CA VAL A 22 -18.23 3.18 36.21
C VAL A 22 -18.58 1.80 35.67
N LEU A 23 -19.85 1.45 35.72
CA LEU A 23 -20.43 0.35 34.97
C LEU A 23 -20.38 0.72 33.48
N MET A 24 -19.24 0.48 32.85
CA MET A 24 -19.18 0.32 31.42
C MET A 24 -19.86 -1.01 31.10
N GLY A 25 -21.00 -0.94 30.43
CA GLY A 25 -21.65 -2.12 29.87
C GLY A 25 -20.67 -2.86 28.96
N ALA A 26 -20.22 -4.01 29.41
CA ALA A 26 -19.41 -4.91 28.61
C ALA A 26 -20.28 -5.40 27.45
N SER A 27 -20.10 -4.81 26.26
CA SER A 27 -20.58 -5.40 25.03
C SER A 27 -19.71 -6.63 24.76
N SER A 28 -20.20 -7.79 25.14
CA SER A 28 -19.53 -9.06 24.86
C SER A 28 -19.48 -9.28 23.34
N HIS A 29 -18.32 -9.09 22.76
CA HIS A 29 -18.02 -9.61 21.42
C HIS A 29 -17.85 -11.12 21.54
N SER A 30 -18.92 -11.90 21.40
CA SER A 30 -18.86 -13.36 21.42
C SER A 30 -18.76 -13.91 20.00
N LYS A 31 -17.91 -14.92 19.80
CA LYS A 31 -17.97 -15.75 18.59
C LYS A 31 -19.39 -16.28 18.42
N PRO A 32 -19.95 -16.30 17.21
CA PRO A 32 -21.21 -17.01 16.98
C PRO A 32 -21.03 -18.43 17.48
N SER A 33 -21.95 -18.91 18.31
CA SER A 33 -21.86 -20.21 18.97
C SER A 33 -22.04 -21.35 17.98
N SER A 34 -20.94 -21.73 17.33
CA SER A 34 -20.84 -22.97 16.58
C SER A 34 -19.78 -23.86 17.24
N ILE A 35 -20.25 -25.01 17.72
CA ILE A 35 -19.43 -26.06 18.31
C ILE A 35 -18.59 -26.71 17.20
N HIS A 36 -17.48 -26.09 16.82
CA HIS A 36 -16.52 -26.70 15.91
C HIS A 36 -15.11 -26.59 16.48
N ARG A 37 -14.44 -27.74 16.61
CA ARG A 37 -13.04 -27.90 17.04
C ARG A 37 -12.06 -27.60 15.88
N GLY A 38 -12.29 -26.53 15.10
CA GLY A 38 -11.45 -26.14 13.98
C GLY A 38 -10.63 -24.88 14.32
N GLN A 39 -9.49 -24.74 13.67
CA GLN A 39 -8.65 -23.54 13.75
C GLN A 39 -9.37 -22.35 13.07
N SER A 40 -9.39 -21.18 13.73
CA SER A 40 -9.98 -19.96 13.14
C SER A 40 -8.92 -19.12 12.43
N ILE A 41 -9.37 -18.40 11.39
CA ILE A 41 -8.60 -17.34 10.73
C ILE A 41 -9.36 -16.03 10.89
N PHE A 42 -8.72 -15.03 11.47
CA PHE A 42 -9.24 -13.69 11.58
C PHE A 42 -8.53 -12.78 10.57
N PHE A 43 -9.27 -12.30 9.56
CA PHE A 43 -8.85 -11.22 8.67
C PHE A 43 -9.08 -9.90 9.37
N VAL A 44 -8.03 -9.38 10.01
CA VAL A 44 -8.11 -8.14 10.80
C VAL A 44 -7.74 -6.96 9.92
N CYS A 45 -8.71 -6.11 9.62
CA CYS A 45 -8.53 -4.94 8.75
C CYS A 45 -9.18 -3.70 9.36
N PHE A 46 -8.67 -2.52 9.06
CA PHE A 46 -9.25 -1.31 9.64
C PHE A 46 -10.70 -1.10 9.19
N HIS A 47 -11.00 -1.28 7.91
CA HIS A 47 -12.36 -1.27 7.38
C HIS A 47 -12.80 -2.67 7.01
N LEU A 48 -13.95 -3.09 7.52
CA LEU A 48 -14.58 -4.33 7.05
C LEU A 48 -14.83 -4.28 5.55
N PRO A 49 -14.63 -5.39 4.83
CA PRO A 49 -14.79 -5.46 3.38
C PRO A 49 -16.26 -5.56 2.96
N VAL A 50 -17.13 -4.77 3.55
CA VAL A 50 -18.57 -4.76 3.35
C VAL A 50 -19.11 -3.36 3.09
N ASN A 51 -20.24 -3.30 2.38
CA ASN A 51 -21.05 -2.10 2.24
C ASN A 51 -22.27 -2.25 3.13
N VAL A 52 -22.50 -1.31 4.04
CA VAL A 52 -23.66 -1.31 4.95
C VAL A 52 -24.47 -0.05 4.74
N ALA A 53 -25.73 -0.21 4.40
CA ALA A 53 -26.63 0.90 4.17
C ALA A 53 -28.02 0.62 4.71
N GLN A 54 -28.71 1.67 5.14
CA GLN A 54 -30.10 1.60 5.59
C GLN A 54 -31.02 1.89 4.40
N ASN A 55 -32.04 1.07 4.23
CA ASN A 55 -33.09 1.34 3.26
C ASN A 55 -33.84 2.63 3.65
N PRO A 56 -33.90 3.65 2.78
CA PRO A 56 -34.50 4.94 3.15
C PRO A 56 -35.99 4.85 3.47
N THR A 57 -36.70 3.82 2.93
CA THR A 57 -38.14 3.62 3.10
C THR A 57 -38.46 2.70 4.26
N THR A 58 -37.82 1.51 4.34
CA THR A 58 -38.14 0.50 5.36
C THR A 58 -37.35 0.70 6.64
N LYS A 59 -36.31 1.52 6.61
CA LYS A 59 -35.33 1.72 7.72
C LYS A 59 -34.57 0.45 8.12
N GLU A 60 -34.68 -0.62 7.34
CA GLU A 60 -33.93 -1.85 7.57
C GLU A 60 -32.46 -1.67 7.12
N TRP A 61 -31.55 -2.14 7.95
CA TRP A 61 -30.13 -2.22 7.59
C TRP A 61 -29.87 -3.41 6.67
N ARG A 62 -29.03 -3.21 5.67
CA ARG A 62 -28.58 -4.26 4.74
C ARG A 62 -27.08 -4.20 4.58
N ALA A 63 -26.47 -5.38 4.51
CA ALA A 63 -25.04 -5.54 4.26
C ALA A 63 -24.82 -6.36 2.97
N SER A 64 -23.72 -6.05 2.29
CA SER A 64 -23.24 -6.82 1.14
C SER A 64 -21.71 -6.75 1.07
N TRP A 65 -21.09 -7.78 0.49
CA TRP A 65 -19.66 -7.76 0.25
C TRP A 65 -19.25 -6.61 -0.68
N SER A 66 -18.13 -5.97 -0.37
CA SER A 66 -17.52 -4.95 -1.24
C SER A 66 -16.76 -5.61 -2.40
N GLU A 67 -16.23 -4.81 -3.32
CA GLU A 67 -15.36 -5.32 -4.40
C GLU A 67 -13.89 -5.46 -4.00
N SER A 68 -13.56 -5.33 -2.71
CA SER A 68 -12.18 -5.41 -2.23
C SER A 68 -11.59 -6.81 -2.34
N ILE A 69 -10.25 -6.90 -2.33
CA ILE A 69 -9.54 -8.19 -2.31
C ILE A 69 -9.98 -9.05 -1.12
N LEU A 70 -10.16 -8.44 0.05
CA LEU A 70 -10.53 -9.17 1.26
C LEU A 70 -11.96 -9.73 1.18
N ALA A 71 -12.89 -9.02 0.55
CA ALA A 71 -14.22 -9.55 0.29
C ALA A 71 -14.18 -10.78 -0.62
N LYS A 72 -13.30 -10.76 -1.62
CA LYS A 72 -13.15 -11.88 -2.57
C LYS A 72 -12.57 -13.15 -1.94
N THR A 73 -11.92 -13.04 -0.77
CA THR A 73 -11.42 -14.22 -0.05
C THR A 73 -12.53 -15.09 0.53
N GLU A 74 -13.73 -14.56 0.75
CA GLU A 74 -14.88 -15.30 1.29
C GLU A 74 -15.18 -16.55 0.46
N GLY A 75 -15.14 -16.46 -0.87
CA GLY A 75 -15.38 -17.59 -1.77
C GLY A 75 -14.21 -18.60 -1.89
N SER A 76 -13.15 -18.47 -1.11
CA SER A 76 -11.98 -19.34 -1.20
C SER A 76 -12.23 -20.74 -0.62
N THR A 77 -12.06 -21.79 -1.43
CA THR A 77 -12.18 -23.19 -0.96
C THR A 77 -11.12 -23.55 0.08
N VAL A 78 -10.00 -22.86 0.12
CA VAL A 78 -8.95 -23.06 1.14
C VAL A 78 -9.47 -22.71 2.53
N LEU A 79 -10.34 -21.72 2.63
CA LEU A 79 -10.93 -21.29 3.90
C LEU A 79 -11.98 -22.27 4.43
N SER A 80 -12.50 -23.21 3.60
CA SER A 80 -13.44 -24.23 4.07
C SER A 80 -12.86 -25.16 5.15
N GLN A 81 -11.53 -25.18 5.31
CA GLN A 81 -10.82 -25.94 6.36
C GLN A 81 -10.70 -25.16 7.67
N TYR A 82 -11.12 -23.90 7.70
CA TYR A 82 -10.98 -22.97 8.81
C TYR A 82 -12.31 -22.27 9.08
N HIS A 83 -12.44 -21.73 10.29
CA HIS A 83 -13.51 -20.76 10.58
C HIS A 83 -12.98 -19.37 10.26
N ALA A 84 -13.39 -18.80 9.13
CA ALA A 84 -12.94 -17.50 8.68
C ALA A 84 -13.84 -16.38 9.22
N TYR A 85 -13.25 -15.37 9.84
CA TYR A 85 -13.92 -14.18 10.34
C TYR A 85 -13.20 -12.92 9.81
N TRP A 86 -13.98 -11.88 9.51
CA TRP A 86 -13.46 -10.56 9.17
C TRP A 86 -13.73 -9.61 10.33
N VAL A 87 -12.69 -8.97 10.85
CA VAL A 87 -12.77 -8.09 12.02
C VAL A 87 -12.32 -6.70 11.62
N GLY A 88 -13.13 -5.68 11.89
CA GLY A 88 -12.78 -4.31 11.53
C GLY A 88 -13.87 -3.29 11.83
N THR A 89 -13.57 -2.02 11.52
CA THR A 89 -14.57 -0.95 11.66
C THR A 89 -15.57 -0.99 10.50
N VAL A 90 -16.77 -0.52 10.75
CA VAL A 90 -17.81 -0.39 9.74
C VAL A 90 -18.08 1.08 9.43
N THR A 91 -18.29 1.37 8.14
CA THR A 91 -18.80 2.65 7.68
C THR A 91 -20.20 2.44 7.13
N THR A 92 -21.16 3.16 7.66
CA THR A 92 -22.58 3.02 7.30
C THR A 92 -23.13 4.29 6.65
N ASN A 93 -24.19 4.14 5.91
CA ASN A 93 -24.95 5.24 5.35
C ASN A 93 -26.44 5.03 5.63
N PRO A 94 -27.08 5.87 6.49
CA PRO A 94 -26.50 6.96 7.26
C PRO A 94 -25.52 6.52 8.36
N PRO A 95 -24.80 7.43 9.04
CA PRO A 95 -24.03 7.11 10.24
C PRO A 95 -24.88 6.48 11.33
N LEU A 96 -24.28 5.62 12.17
CA LEU A 96 -24.96 4.98 13.30
C LEU A 96 -25.12 6.00 14.43
N GLU A 97 -26.35 6.21 14.90
CA GLU A 97 -26.67 7.17 15.96
C GLU A 97 -27.10 6.49 17.27
N SER A 98 -27.68 5.29 17.21
CA SER A 98 -28.22 4.58 18.37
C SER A 98 -27.53 3.25 18.62
N GLU A 99 -27.66 2.71 19.85
CA GLU A 99 -27.18 1.36 20.19
C GLU A 99 -28.05 0.29 19.51
N GLU A 100 -29.34 0.56 19.28
CA GLU A 100 -30.24 -0.33 18.53
C GLU A 100 -29.75 -0.50 17.08
N ASP A 101 -29.31 0.59 16.42
CA ASP A 101 -28.72 0.51 15.08
C ASP A 101 -27.42 -0.28 15.08
N LYS A 102 -26.56 -0.06 16.07
CA LYS A 102 -25.32 -0.84 16.20
C LYS A 102 -25.61 -2.33 16.39
N GLU A 103 -26.62 -2.67 17.19
CA GLU A 103 -27.00 -4.06 17.41
C GLU A 103 -27.62 -4.68 16.14
N ALA A 104 -28.47 -3.94 15.43
CA ALA A 104 -29.01 -4.38 14.14
C ALA A 104 -27.88 -4.64 13.12
N VAL A 105 -26.87 -3.74 13.05
CA VAL A 105 -25.71 -3.92 12.18
C VAL A 105 -24.83 -5.09 12.61
N ARG A 106 -24.64 -5.32 13.93
CA ARG A 106 -23.94 -6.52 14.42
C ARG A 106 -24.63 -7.81 13.95
N ASN A 107 -25.94 -7.86 14.04
CA ASN A 107 -26.70 -9.06 13.70
C ASN A 107 -26.61 -9.39 12.21
N ILE A 108 -26.77 -8.42 11.30
CA ILE A 108 -26.64 -8.67 9.86
C ILE A 108 -25.19 -9.00 9.46
N LEU A 109 -24.19 -8.43 10.13
CA LEU A 109 -22.79 -8.72 9.88
C LEU A 109 -22.36 -10.08 10.42
N ALA A 110 -22.97 -10.56 11.51
CA ALA A 110 -22.73 -11.88 12.05
C ALA A 110 -23.11 -12.99 11.07
N GLU A 111 -24.17 -12.82 10.26
CA GLU A 111 -24.55 -13.74 9.19
C GLU A 111 -23.47 -13.85 8.09
N MET A 112 -22.66 -12.79 7.94
CA MET A 112 -21.53 -12.73 7.00
C MET A 112 -20.19 -13.10 7.66
N HIS A 113 -20.18 -13.62 8.89
CA HIS A 113 -18.96 -13.84 9.69
C HIS A 113 -18.09 -12.59 9.87
N CYS A 114 -18.69 -11.40 9.83
CA CYS A 114 -18.03 -10.13 10.03
C CYS A 114 -18.27 -9.63 11.45
N ILE A 115 -17.20 -9.23 12.14
CA ILE A 115 -17.23 -8.73 13.52
C ILE A 115 -16.90 -7.24 13.49
N PRO A 116 -17.88 -6.35 13.70
CA PRO A 116 -17.66 -4.91 13.66
C PRO A 116 -17.05 -4.39 14.96
N ILE A 117 -16.08 -3.50 14.84
CA ILE A 117 -15.50 -2.71 15.93
C ILE A 117 -16.03 -1.27 15.81
N PHE A 118 -16.72 -0.80 16.82
CA PHE A 118 -17.25 0.57 16.88
C PHE A 118 -16.28 1.43 17.69
N LEU A 119 -15.62 2.35 17.02
CA LEU A 119 -14.68 3.30 17.62
C LEU A 119 -15.37 4.62 17.92
N ASP A 120 -14.84 5.34 18.89
CA ASP A 120 -15.19 6.74 19.09
C ASP A 120 -14.97 7.53 17.79
N PRO A 121 -15.94 8.36 17.35
CA PRO A 121 -15.85 9.07 16.07
C PRO A 121 -14.63 9.97 15.93
N GLU A 122 -14.24 10.69 17.01
CA GLU A 122 -13.09 11.61 16.97
C GLU A 122 -11.76 10.84 16.95
N VAL A 123 -11.66 9.76 17.74
CA VAL A 123 -10.50 8.86 17.71
C VAL A 123 -10.36 8.22 16.32
N ARG A 124 -11.46 7.73 15.74
CA ARG A 124 -11.47 7.16 14.39
C ARG A 124 -11.03 8.19 13.35
N LYS A 125 -11.52 9.42 13.44
CA LYS A 125 -11.18 10.51 12.52
C LYS A 125 -9.70 10.89 12.63
N ALA A 126 -9.19 11.08 13.86
CA ALA A 126 -7.79 11.38 14.10
C ALA A 126 -6.85 10.25 13.64
N HIS A 127 -7.23 8.99 13.88
CA HIS A 127 -6.50 7.83 13.39
C HIS A 127 -6.48 7.76 11.86
N TYR A 128 -7.65 7.72 11.20
CA TYR A 128 -7.74 7.42 9.77
C TYR A 128 -7.42 8.65 8.91
N PHE A 129 -8.18 9.75 9.06
CA PHE A 129 -7.96 10.94 8.24
C PHE A 129 -6.76 11.77 8.70
N GLY A 130 -6.39 11.70 9.98
CA GLY A 130 -5.19 12.29 10.53
C GLY A 130 -3.96 11.43 10.26
N PHE A 131 -3.60 10.57 11.21
CA PHE A 131 -2.32 9.87 11.18
C PHE A 131 -2.14 8.96 9.94
N CYS A 132 -3.13 8.15 9.61
CA CYS A 132 -3.01 7.21 8.49
C CYS A 132 -2.92 7.93 7.13
N LYS A 133 -3.80 8.90 6.85
CA LYS A 133 -3.88 9.54 5.52
C LYS A 133 -2.97 10.74 5.33
N GLN A 134 -2.61 11.46 6.40
CA GLN A 134 -1.73 12.64 6.30
C GLN A 134 -0.27 12.35 6.62
N VAL A 135 0.03 11.30 7.40
CA VAL A 135 1.40 10.97 7.81
C VAL A 135 1.88 9.67 7.16
N LEU A 136 1.24 8.54 7.51
CA LEU A 136 1.73 7.23 7.07
C LEU A 136 1.58 7.01 5.57
N TRP A 137 0.41 7.31 5.00
CA TRP A 137 0.16 7.04 3.59
C TRP A 137 1.13 7.78 2.65
N PRO A 138 1.40 9.09 2.83
CA PRO A 138 2.41 9.78 2.04
C PRO A 138 3.82 9.20 2.24
N ALA A 139 4.23 8.98 3.49
CA ALA A 139 5.55 8.41 3.79
C ALA A 139 5.74 7.04 3.13
N PHE A 140 4.74 6.15 3.21
CA PHE A 140 4.79 4.84 2.55
C PHE A 140 4.85 4.94 1.02
N HIS A 141 4.37 6.04 0.45
CA HIS A 141 4.48 6.32 -0.98
C HIS A 141 5.73 7.14 -1.35
N ASN A 142 6.74 7.19 -0.47
CA ASN A 142 8.00 7.93 -0.69
C ASN A 142 7.81 9.44 -0.89
N ILE A 143 6.81 10.04 -0.29
CA ILE A 143 6.67 11.49 -0.23
C ILE A 143 7.37 11.97 1.03
N ASP A 144 8.31 12.92 0.86
CA ASP A 144 8.97 13.60 1.96
C ASP A 144 7.95 14.36 2.81
N LEU A 145 8.05 14.25 4.13
CA LEU A 145 7.13 14.93 5.04
C LEU A 145 7.23 16.47 4.92
N LEU A 146 8.39 17.00 4.58
CA LEU A 146 8.57 18.42 4.29
C LEU A 146 7.85 18.85 3.01
N ASP A 147 7.79 17.97 2.01
CA ASP A 147 7.04 18.24 0.78
C ASP A 147 5.53 18.30 1.00
N LEU A 148 5.02 17.69 2.07
CA LEU A 148 3.60 17.78 2.43
C LEU A 148 3.20 19.20 2.84
N SER A 149 4.10 19.94 3.48
CA SER A 149 3.87 21.34 3.86
C SER A 149 4.04 22.30 2.69
N THR A 150 4.83 21.93 1.68
CA THR A 150 5.17 22.75 0.52
C THR A 150 4.42 22.35 -0.75
N CYS A 151 3.62 21.27 -0.72
CA CYS A 151 2.89 20.73 -1.87
C CYS A 151 1.75 21.63 -2.40
N GLY A 152 1.60 22.83 -1.90
CA GLY A 152 0.88 23.87 -2.56
C GLY A 152 1.74 24.50 -3.65
N TRP A 153 1.67 24.02 -4.88
CA TRP A 153 2.21 24.74 -6.06
C TRP A 153 1.51 26.09 -6.29
N LEU A 154 0.49 26.36 -5.53
CA LEU A 154 -0.19 27.66 -5.44
C LEU A 154 -0.06 28.13 -3.99
N PRO A 155 0.41 29.36 -3.74
CA PRO A 155 0.40 29.92 -2.38
C PRO A 155 -1.04 29.86 -1.85
N GLU A 156 -1.24 29.20 -0.72
CA GLU A 156 -2.49 29.28 0.02
C GLU A 156 -2.73 30.74 0.41
N PRO A 157 -3.95 31.28 0.19
CA PRO A 157 -4.23 32.67 0.49
C PRO A 157 -4.02 33.05 1.97
N ASP A 158 -4.06 32.09 2.88
CA ASP A 158 -4.14 32.33 4.31
C ASP A 158 -2.93 31.83 5.14
N GLY A 159 -1.84 31.36 4.52
CA GLY A 159 -0.57 31.09 5.21
C GLY A 159 -0.61 30.05 6.34
N ALA A 160 -1.68 29.30 6.50
CA ALA A 160 -1.79 28.24 7.50
C ALA A 160 -1.07 26.99 7.02
N SER A 161 0.10 26.72 7.59
CA SER A 161 0.74 25.42 7.50
C SER A 161 -0.16 24.37 8.17
N ASP A 162 -0.56 23.33 7.45
CA ASP A 162 -1.30 22.20 8.05
C ASP A 162 -0.41 21.32 8.92
N TRP A 163 0.88 21.57 8.96
CA TRP A 163 1.83 20.85 9.78
C TRP A 163 1.87 21.47 11.17
N ASP A 164 1.17 20.84 12.10
CA ASP A 164 1.15 21.19 13.52
C ASP A 164 1.71 20.03 14.31
N GLN A 165 2.83 20.22 14.99
CA GLN A 165 3.50 19.19 15.80
C GLN A 165 2.57 18.65 16.89
N SER A 166 1.74 19.50 17.50
CA SER A 166 0.80 19.07 18.54
C SER A 166 -0.26 18.12 17.99
N ARG A 167 -0.74 18.35 16.76
CA ARG A 167 -1.67 17.44 16.08
C ARG A 167 -1.03 16.09 15.76
N LEU A 168 0.25 16.06 15.42
CA LEU A 168 0.94 14.79 15.14
C LEU A 168 0.98 13.91 16.40
N GLU A 169 1.24 14.49 17.56
CA GLU A 169 1.25 13.78 18.83
C GLU A 169 -0.15 13.25 19.17
N ASP A 170 -1.20 14.05 19.02
CA ASP A 170 -2.59 13.64 19.22
C ASP A 170 -3.01 12.53 18.23
N TRP A 171 -2.63 12.65 16.98
CA TRP A 171 -2.90 11.63 15.97
C TRP A 171 -2.15 10.33 16.24
N TRP A 172 -0.90 10.41 16.71
CA TRP A 172 -0.14 9.25 17.12
C TRP A 172 -0.75 8.56 18.35
N VAL A 173 -1.25 9.32 19.33
CA VAL A 173 -2.00 8.77 20.46
C VAL A 173 -3.24 8.03 19.96
N SER A 174 -4.02 8.66 19.08
CA SER A 174 -5.21 8.03 18.49
C SER A 174 -4.86 6.76 17.69
N TYR A 175 -3.72 6.75 16.99
CA TYR A 175 -3.23 5.55 16.29
C TYR A 175 -2.92 4.39 17.24
N LYS A 176 -2.26 4.67 18.35
CA LYS A 176 -2.02 3.67 19.41
C LYS A 176 -3.32 3.18 20.04
N THR A 177 -4.24 4.08 20.36
CA THR A 177 -5.53 3.76 20.95
C THR A 177 -6.34 2.82 20.06
N VAL A 178 -6.44 3.11 18.76
CA VAL A 178 -7.17 2.22 17.84
C VAL A 178 -6.53 0.84 17.78
N ASN A 179 -5.20 0.73 17.70
CA ASN A 179 -4.53 -0.58 17.73
C ASN A 179 -4.80 -1.31 19.06
N GLN A 180 -4.90 -0.60 20.20
CA GLN A 180 -5.25 -1.16 21.51
C GLN A 180 -6.70 -1.68 21.54
N GLU A 181 -7.65 -0.94 20.98
CA GLU A 181 -9.05 -1.41 20.89
C GLU A 181 -9.17 -2.67 20.04
N PHE A 182 -8.45 -2.74 18.91
CA PHE A 182 -8.36 -3.96 18.11
C PHE A 182 -7.70 -5.10 18.89
N CYS A 183 -6.64 -4.83 19.64
CA CYS A 183 -5.97 -5.83 20.49
C CYS A 183 -6.94 -6.39 21.55
N LYS A 184 -7.69 -5.53 22.21
CA LYS A 184 -8.70 -5.94 23.22
C LYS A 184 -9.73 -6.88 22.60
N VAL A 185 -10.36 -6.50 21.50
CA VAL A 185 -11.36 -7.34 20.82
C VAL A 185 -10.73 -8.66 20.37
N MET A 186 -9.56 -8.63 19.77
CA MET A 186 -8.89 -9.85 19.30
C MET A 186 -8.45 -10.77 20.43
N SER A 187 -8.06 -10.24 21.59
CA SER A 187 -7.71 -11.04 22.77
C SER A 187 -8.91 -11.75 23.40
N GLU A 188 -10.12 -11.20 23.24
CA GLU A 188 -11.37 -11.82 23.69
C GLU A 188 -11.85 -12.93 22.72
N LEU A 189 -11.57 -12.78 21.41
CA LEU A 189 -12.05 -13.67 20.36
C LEU A 189 -11.14 -14.86 20.09
N ALA A 190 -9.84 -14.69 20.29
CA ALA A 190 -8.85 -15.64 19.83
C ALA A 190 -8.65 -16.82 20.77
N ASP A 191 -8.58 -18.01 20.20
CA ASP A 191 -8.15 -19.22 20.88
C ASP A 191 -6.68 -19.57 20.52
N GLU A 192 -6.11 -20.52 21.25
CA GLU A 192 -4.77 -21.02 20.99
C GLU A 192 -4.66 -21.64 19.58
N ASN A 193 -3.61 -21.29 18.86
CA ASN A 193 -3.30 -21.67 17.47
C ASN A 193 -4.14 -20.99 16.40
N ASP A 194 -5.05 -20.09 16.73
CA ASP A 194 -5.75 -19.28 15.75
C ASP A 194 -4.79 -18.40 14.95
N ILE A 195 -5.20 -18.03 13.76
CA ILE A 195 -4.42 -17.21 12.83
C ILE A 195 -4.97 -15.79 12.82
N MET A 196 -4.12 -14.82 13.18
CA MET A 196 -4.38 -13.39 13.05
C MET A 196 -3.75 -12.88 11.76
N TRP A 197 -4.54 -12.59 10.74
CA TRP A 197 -4.05 -12.03 9.50
C TRP A 197 -4.36 -10.54 9.46
N ILE A 198 -3.38 -9.73 9.90
CA ILE A 198 -3.47 -8.29 10.06
C ILE A 198 -3.17 -7.62 8.73
N HIS A 199 -4.06 -6.75 8.29
CA HIS A 199 -3.97 -6.09 6.99
C HIS A 199 -3.68 -4.60 7.11
N ASP A 200 -2.66 -4.21 6.36
CA ASP A 200 -2.31 -2.85 6.01
C ASP A 200 -1.78 -1.98 7.17
N TYR A 201 -1.25 -0.82 6.82
CA TYR A 201 -0.52 0.11 7.69
C TYR A 201 -1.35 0.73 8.80
N HIS A 202 -2.67 0.59 8.77
CA HIS A 202 -3.57 1.11 9.80
C HIS A 202 -3.38 0.43 11.16
N LEU A 203 -2.91 -0.83 11.16
CA LEU A 203 -2.83 -1.70 12.34
C LEU A 203 -1.41 -2.23 12.57
N SER A 204 -0.38 -1.42 12.27
CA SER A 204 1.02 -1.85 12.33
C SER A 204 1.52 -2.20 13.74
N LEU A 205 0.85 -1.76 14.80
CA LEU A 205 1.22 -2.07 16.19
C LEU A 205 0.48 -3.29 16.75
N LEU A 206 -0.53 -3.78 16.05
CA LEU A 206 -1.42 -4.81 16.59
C LEU A 206 -0.70 -6.14 16.88
N ALA A 207 0.23 -6.55 16.00
CA ALA A 207 0.97 -7.80 16.21
C ALA A 207 1.85 -7.77 17.48
N GLU A 208 2.46 -6.63 17.78
CA GLU A 208 3.23 -6.39 19.01
C GLU A 208 2.32 -6.42 20.24
N GLN A 209 1.23 -5.67 20.22
CA GLN A 209 0.31 -5.56 21.33
C GLN A 209 -0.34 -6.91 21.68
N LEU A 210 -0.75 -7.69 20.66
CA LEU A 210 -1.23 -9.07 20.87
C LEU A 210 -0.15 -9.98 21.44
N THR A 211 1.08 -9.83 20.98
CA THR A 211 2.20 -10.62 21.51
C THR A 211 2.49 -10.26 22.97
N ALA A 212 2.46 -8.97 23.32
CA ALA A 212 2.64 -8.52 24.69
C ALA A 212 1.53 -9.07 25.61
N TYR A 213 0.27 -8.96 25.19
CA TYR A 213 -0.88 -9.53 25.89
C TYR A 213 -0.73 -11.04 26.13
N GLU A 214 -0.34 -11.80 25.08
CA GLU A 214 -0.15 -13.26 25.19
C GLU A 214 0.98 -13.63 26.16
N LEU A 215 2.09 -12.88 26.12
CA LEU A 215 3.23 -13.13 27.02
C LEU A 215 2.86 -12.78 28.48
N GLU A 216 2.12 -11.73 28.71
CA GLU A 216 1.68 -11.32 30.05
C GLU A 216 0.68 -12.32 30.66
N ASN A 217 -0.31 -12.77 29.89
CA ASN A 217 -1.39 -13.60 30.39
C ASN A 217 -1.10 -15.12 30.33
N PHE A 218 -0.29 -15.57 29.34
CA PHE A 218 -0.05 -16.99 29.10
C PHE A 218 1.44 -17.38 29.19
N GLY A 219 2.34 -16.42 29.37
CA GLY A 219 3.79 -16.63 29.39
C GLY A 219 4.39 -17.09 28.06
N ARG A 220 3.60 -17.14 26.99
CA ARG A 220 4.01 -17.58 25.66
C ARG A 220 3.11 -17.02 24.57
N ARG A 221 3.58 -17.04 23.34
CA ARG A 221 2.74 -16.71 22.17
C ARG A 221 1.74 -17.85 21.92
N THR A 222 0.48 -17.52 21.83
CA THR A 222 -0.62 -18.50 21.65
C THR A 222 -1.16 -18.49 20.23
N THR A 223 -1.15 -17.36 19.53
CA THR A 223 -1.66 -17.23 18.16
C THR A 223 -0.53 -17.09 17.14
N ARG A 224 -0.86 -17.36 15.87
CA ARG A 224 0.03 -17.14 14.73
C ARG A 224 -0.37 -15.84 14.04
N LYS A 225 0.61 -15.01 13.70
CA LYS A 225 0.37 -13.68 13.19
C LYS A 225 0.97 -13.49 11.80
N VAL A 226 0.15 -13.01 10.87
CA VAL A 226 0.57 -12.54 9.55
C VAL A 226 0.29 -11.05 9.49
N PHE A 227 1.26 -10.26 9.06
CA PHE A 227 1.06 -8.86 8.69
C PHE A 227 1.22 -8.73 7.18
N PHE A 228 0.23 -8.17 6.49
CA PHE A 228 0.27 -8.01 5.05
C PHE A 228 0.06 -6.54 4.65
N LEU A 229 1.05 -5.97 3.98
CA LEU A 229 1.01 -4.59 3.51
C LEU A 229 0.53 -4.51 2.06
N HIS A 230 -0.56 -3.77 1.82
CA HIS A 230 -1.16 -3.62 0.50
C HIS A 230 -0.66 -2.41 -0.30
N ILE A 231 0.01 -1.48 0.37
CA ILE A 231 0.61 -0.28 -0.23
C ILE A 231 2.14 -0.45 -0.36
N PRO A 232 2.84 0.45 -1.05
CA PRO A 232 4.30 0.42 -1.10
C PRO A 232 4.94 0.46 0.30
N PHE A 233 6.13 -0.12 0.44
CA PHE A 233 6.99 0.17 1.58
C PHE A 233 8.05 1.19 1.16
N PRO A 234 8.30 2.26 1.93
CA PRO A 234 9.17 3.36 1.51
C PRO A 234 10.65 3.01 1.60
N THR A 235 11.48 3.85 1.00
CA THR A 235 12.92 3.80 1.23
C THR A 235 13.22 4.01 2.70
N SER A 236 14.30 3.41 3.19
CA SER A 236 14.73 3.59 4.58
C SER A 236 15.07 5.06 4.94
N GLN A 237 15.34 5.91 3.96
CA GLN A 237 15.57 7.33 4.17
C GLN A 237 14.26 8.01 4.60
N ILE A 238 13.22 7.91 3.79
CA ILE A 238 11.90 8.50 4.09
C ILE A 238 11.30 7.87 5.36
N PHE A 239 11.45 6.55 5.53
CA PHE A 239 10.91 5.89 6.72
C PHE A 239 11.55 6.37 8.03
N ARG A 240 12.82 6.81 7.99
CA ARG A 240 13.51 7.39 9.16
C ARG A 240 13.08 8.82 9.48
N GLU A 241 12.39 9.50 8.59
CA GLU A 241 11.80 10.82 8.86
C GLU A 241 10.57 10.72 9.77
N LEU A 242 9.98 9.51 9.88
CA LEU A 242 8.92 9.24 10.84
C LEU A 242 9.51 9.04 12.24
N ASP A 243 9.17 9.90 13.20
CA ASP A 243 9.57 9.74 14.61
C ASP A 243 9.13 8.38 15.17
N CYS A 244 7.96 7.91 14.77
CA CYS A 244 7.40 6.62 15.14
C CYS A 244 7.88 5.45 14.26
N GLY A 245 8.73 5.69 13.26
CA GLY A 245 9.12 4.69 12.26
C GLY A 245 9.74 3.43 12.88
N GLN A 246 10.61 3.60 13.87
CA GLN A 246 11.20 2.46 14.59
C GLN A 246 10.12 1.64 15.31
N THR A 247 9.19 2.27 16.00
CA THR A 247 8.10 1.60 16.73
C THR A 247 7.18 0.84 15.77
N ILE A 248 6.82 1.44 14.64
CA ILE A 248 6.01 0.80 13.60
C ILE A 248 6.73 -0.44 13.05
N LEU A 249 8.03 -0.32 12.75
CA LEU A 249 8.82 -1.43 12.22
C LEU A 249 8.92 -2.59 13.22
N GLN A 250 9.13 -2.28 14.50
CA GLN A 250 9.11 -3.27 15.58
C GLN A 250 7.75 -3.92 15.72
N GLY A 251 6.67 -3.13 15.69
CA GLY A 251 5.29 -3.62 15.72
C GLY A 251 5.02 -4.66 14.63
N ILE A 252 5.41 -4.37 13.38
CA ILE A 252 5.26 -5.28 12.25
C ILE A 252 6.08 -6.56 12.43
N LEU A 253 7.30 -6.47 12.96
CA LEU A 253 8.22 -7.61 13.15
C LEU A 253 7.77 -8.59 14.24
N HIS A 254 6.74 -8.29 15.01
CA HIS A 254 6.12 -9.27 15.91
C HIS A 254 5.20 -10.27 15.19
N ALA A 255 4.97 -10.11 13.90
CA ALA A 255 4.32 -11.14 13.08
C ALA A 255 5.27 -12.32 12.79
N ASP A 256 4.71 -13.49 12.48
CA ASP A 256 5.47 -14.66 12.03
C ASP A 256 5.82 -14.57 10.53
N VAL A 257 4.93 -13.91 9.77
CA VAL A 257 5.09 -13.64 8.34
C VAL A 257 4.76 -12.18 8.07
N VAL A 258 5.61 -11.50 7.32
CA VAL A 258 5.36 -10.16 6.77
C VAL A 258 5.25 -10.25 5.26
N GLY A 259 4.08 -9.95 4.73
CA GLY A 259 3.74 -10.12 3.32
C GLY A 259 3.69 -8.82 2.52
N PHE A 260 4.10 -8.89 1.26
CA PHE A 260 4.08 -7.80 0.29
C PHE A 260 3.61 -8.27 -1.08
N HIS A 261 3.07 -7.34 -1.89
CA HIS A 261 2.67 -7.63 -3.26
C HIS A 261 3.81 -7.60 -4.27
N ALA A 262 4.89 -6.87 -3.98
CA ALA A 262 5.99 -6.68 -4.91
C ALA A 262 7.35 -6.82 -4.22
N PHE A 263 8.33 -7.27 -5.02
CA PHE A 263 9.71 -7.44 -4.59
C PHE A 263 10.33 -6.15 -4.03
N ASP A 264 10.12 -5.03 -4.71
CA ASP A 264 10.68 -3.75 -4.28
C ASP A 264 10.17 -3.30 -2.91
N HIS A 265 8.92 -3.60 -2.58
CA HIS A 265 8.36 -3.30 -1.26
C HIS A 265 9.04 -4.15 -0.17
N ALA A 266 9.20 -5.46 -0.41
CA ALA A 266 9.91 -6.36 0.50
C ALA A 266 11.39 -5.94 0.67
N ARG A 267 12.07 -5.57 -0.41
CA ARG A 267 13.45 -5.10 -0.39
C ARG A 267 13.61 -3.81 0.42
N HIS A 268 12.69 -2.87 0.29
CA HIS A 268 12.70 -1.63 1.09
C HIS A 268 12.47 -1.92 2.57
N PHE A 269 11.55 -2.83 2.91
CA PHE A 269 11.32 -3.29 4.28
C PHE A 269 12.58 -3.93 4.88
N LEU A 270 13.22 -4.86 4.17
CA LEU A 270 14.47 -5.49 4.59
C LEU A 270 15.59 -4.47 4.81
N ASN A 271 15.70 -3.50 3.92
CA ASN A 271 16.67 -2.40 4.05
C ASN A 271 16.35 -1.50 5.26
N ALA A 272 15.08 -1.23 5.53
CA ALA A 272 14.68 -0.48 6.72
C ALA A 272 15.01 -1.27 8.01
N ALA A 273 14.68 -2.57 8.06
CA ALA A 273 15.03 -3.43 9.19
C ALA A 273 16.54 -3.45 9.46
N LYS A 274 17.34 -3.54 8.40
CA LYS A 274 18.81 -3.50 8.51
C LYS A 274 19.34 -2.14 8.98
N ARG A 275 18.85 -1.04 8.41
CA ARG A 275 19.41 0.30 8.66
C ARG A 275 18.90 0.95 9.95
N ILE A 276 17.69 0.61 10.39
CA ILE A 276 17.07 1.22 11.58
C ILE A 276 17.29 0.34 12.81
N LEU A 277 17.11 -0.98 12.66
CA LEU A 277 17.18 -1.94 13.78
C LEU A 277 18.46 -2.77 13.78
N GLY A 278 19.33 -2.64 12.78
CA GLY A 278 20.57 -3.43 12.66
C GLY A 278 20.35 -4.91 12.33
N LEU A 279 19.14 -5.29 11.91
CA LEU A 279 18.79 -6.68 11.62
C LEU A 279 19.34 -7.12 10.26
N ASN A 280 19.98 -8.30 10.25
CA ASN A 280 20.37 -8.95 9.00
C ASN A 280 19.31 -9.96 8.59
N TYR A 281 19.11 -10.08 7.29
CA TYR A 281 18.25 -11.10 6.70
C TYR A 281 19.10 -12.22 6.11
N GLU A 282 18.55 -13.41 6.10
CA GLU A 282 19.18 -14.61 5.57
C GLU A 282 18.25 -15.35 4.62
N SER A 283 18.84 -16.06 3.67
CA SER A 283 18.08 -16.94 2.79
C SER A 283 17.86 -18.27 3.49
N LEU A 284 16.62 -18.67 3.62
CA LEU A 284 16.22 -19.93 4.24
C LEU A 284 16.01 -21.02 3.18
N VAL A 285 15.87 -22.26 3.64
CA VAL A 285 15.55 -23.40 2.76
C VAL A 285 14.23 -23.15 2.04
N GLY A 286 14.19 -23.42 0.74
CA GLY A 286 13.01 -23.15 -0.11
C GLY A 286 12.98 -21.74 -0.73
N GLY A 287 14.07 -20.94 -0.61
CA GLY A 287 14.14 -19.60 -1.19
C GLY A 287 13.41 -18.52 -0.40
N LEU A 288 12.95 -18.85 0.81
CA LEU A 288 12.34 -17.91 1.73
C LEU A 288 13.39 -16.96 2.32
N ILE A 289 12.97 -15.76 2.68
CA ILE A 289 13.82 -14.77 3.36
C ILE A 289 13.37 -14.66 4.81
N GLY A 290 14.30 -14.80 5.73
CA GLY A 290 14.07 -14.69 7.16
C GLY A 290 14.82 -13.53 7.80
N LEU A 291 14.20 -12.90 8.78
CA LEU A 291 14.79 -11.92 9.69
C LEU A 291 14.78 -12.50 11.11
N ASN A 292 15.90 -12.40 11.82
CA ASN A 292 15.91 -12.77 13.24
C ASN A 292 15.60 -11.52 14.08
N PHE A 293 14.45 -11.53 14.74
CA PHE A 293 14.00 -10.45 15.62
C PHE A 293 13.63 -11.01 16.98
N GLN A 294 14.33 -10.58 18.04
CA GLN A 294 14.12 -11.03 19.42
C GLN A 294 14.08 -12.56 19.59
N GLY A 295 14.97 -13.26 18.88
CA GLY A 295 15.05 -14.74 18.93
C GLY A 295 13.97 -15.47 18.12
N GLN A 296 13.16 -14.74 17.36
CA GLN A 296 12.16 -15.28 16.45
C GLN A 296 12.59 -15.05 15.00
N THR A 297 12.41 -16.06 14.15
CA THR A 297 12.55 -15.90 12.70
C THR A 297 11.23 -15.38 12.12
N VAL A 298 11.27 -14.18 11.55
CA VAL A 298 10.17 -13.55 10.83
C VAL A 298 10.35 -13.81 9.34
N LEU A 299 9.41 -14.48 8.69
CA LEU A 299 9.47 -14.71 7.25
C LEU A 299 8.97 -13.50 6.46
N VAL A 300 9.69 -13.13 5.41
CA VAL A 300 9.26 -12.12 4.46
C VAL A 300 8.73 -12.81 3.21
N SER A 301 7.43 -12.67 2.98
CA SER A 301 6.68 -13.28 1.88
C SER A 301 6.39 -12.25 0.78
N MET A 302 6.48 -12.71 -0.46
CA MET A 302 6.09 -11.92 -1.63
C MET A 302 5.01 -12.70 -2.37
N SER A 303 3.78 -12.24 -2.25
CA SER A 303 2.63 -12.88 -2.89
C SER A 303 1.69 -11.82 -3.43
N ASN A 304 1.57 -11.75 -4.74
CA ASN A 304 0.59 -10.91 -5.40
C ASN A 304 -0.74 -11.65 -5.60
N VAL A 305 -1.79 -10.87 -5.78
CA VAL A 305 -3.14 -11.38 -6.02
C VAL A 305 -3.65 -10.84 -7.36
N SER A 306 -4.33 -11.69 -8.13
CA SER A 306 -4.99 -11.29 -9.37
C SER A 306 -6.48 -11.00 -9.13
N ILE A 307 -7.18 -10.78 -10.23
CA ILE A 307 -8.63 -10.60 -10.24
C ILE A 307 -9.36 -11.94 -9.99
N GLU A 308 -10.67 -11.86 -9.78
CA GLU A 308 -11.57 -13.03 -9.76
C GLU A 308 -12.20 -13.24 -11.13
N PRO A 309 -11.71 -14.19 -11.94
CA PRO A 309 -12.20 -14.44 -13.29
C PRO A 309 -13.70 -14.65 -13.37
N ARG A 310 -14.27 -15.44 -12.45
CA ARG A 310 -15.71 -15.74 -12.42
C ARG A 310 -16.58 -14.51 -12.23
N MET A 311 -16.16 -13.58 -11.37
CA MET A 311 -16.89 -12.32 -11.13
C MET A 311 -16.84 -11.43 -12.36
N VAL A 312 -15.67 -11.33 -13.00
CA VAL A 312 -15.51 -10.53 -14.23
C VAL A 312 -16.33 -11.14 -15.37
N ASP A 313 -16.33 -12.48 -15.52
CA ASP A 313 -17.12 -13.18 -16.53
C ASP A 313 -18.62 -12.94 -16.35
N ALA A 314 -19.11 -13.07 -15.11
CA ALA A 314 -20.51 -12.80 -14.81
C ALA A 314 -20.90 -11.34 -15.13
N ALA A 315 -20.04 -10.39 -14.77
CA ALA A 315 -20.30 -8.98 -15.04
C ALA A 315 -20.22 -8.65 -16.55
N LEU A 316 -19.32 -9.28 -17.30
CA LEU A 316 -19.21 -9.08 -18.76
C LEU A 316 -20.47 -9.51 -19.52
N LEU A 317 -21.29 -10.41 -18.96
CA LEU A 317 -22.54 -10.84 -19.57
C LEU A 317 -23.69 -9.85 -19.33
N LEU A 318 -23.52 -8.89 -18.43
CA LEU A 318 -24.58 -7.93 -18.12
C LEU A 318 -24.86 -6.99 -19.30
N PRO A 319 -26.16 -6.76 -19.62
CA PRO A 319 -26.54 -5.82 -20.70
C PRO A 319 -25.99 -4.40 -20.49
N SER A 320 -25.86 -3.96 -19.25
CA SER A 320 -25.30 -2.65 -18.88
C SER A 320 -23.85 -2.47 -19.35
N VAL A 321 -23.02 -3.52 -19.27
CA VAL A 321 -21.63 -3.50 -19.73
C VAL A 321 -21.56 -3.38 -21.25
N GLN A 322 -22.39 -4.17 -21.96
CA GLN A 322 -22.42 -4.15 -23.42
C GLN A 322 -22.92 -2.79 -23.93
N ALA A 323 -24.04 -2.30 -23.38
CA ALA A 323 -24.61 -1.01 -23.75
C ALA A 323 -23.63 0.16 -23.47
N GLY A 324 -22.99 0.19 -22.30
CA GLY A 324 -22.02 1.22 -21.94
C GLY A 324 -20.78 1.21 -22.85
N SER A 325 -20.29 0.01 -23.20
CA SER A 325 -19.17 -0.13 -24.15
C SER A 325 -19.55 0.37 -25.54
N GLU A 326 -20.74 0.00 -26.03
CA GLU A 326 -21.23 0.42 -27.34
C GLU A 326 -21.52 1.93 -27.39
N GLU A 327 -22.03 2.50 -26.32
CA GLU A 327 -22.21 3.95 -26.20
C GLU A 327 -20.88 4.69 -26.36
N LEU A 328 -19.82 4.26 -25.63
CA LEU A 328 -18.50 4.86 -25.75
C LEU A 328 -17.92 4.72 -27.17
N ARG A 329 -18.04 3.53 -27.78
CA ARG A 329 -17.61 3.29 -29.16
C ARG A 329 -18.36 4.13 -30.18
N THR A 330 -19.66 4.32 -29.98
CA THR A 330 -20.52 5.16 -30.85
C THR A 330 -20.18 6.63 -30.71
N ARG A 331 -20.00 7.11 -29.48
CA ARG A 331 -19.61 8.50 -29.17
C ARG A 331 -18.26 8.87 -29.82
N HIS A 332 -17.33 7.91 -29.85
CA HIS A 332 -15.98 8.11 -30.39
C HIS A 332 -15.74 7.32 -31.69
N LYS A 333 -16.80 7.17 -32.50
CA LYS A 333 -16.74 6.42 -33.76
C LYS A 333 -15.58 6.85 -34.67
N GLY A 334 -14.80 5.86 -35.12
CA GLY A 334 -13.65 6.06 -36.01
C GLY A 334 -12.38 6.52 -35.31
N ARG A 335 -12.37 6.60 -33.97
CA ARG A 335 -11.19 6.93 -33.19
C ARG A 335 -10.67 5.75 -32.37
N ILE A 336 -9.38 5.73 -32.13
CA ILE A 336 -8.74 4.82 -31.18
C ILE A 336 -8.93 5.39 -29.77
N ILE A 337 -9.47 4.59 -28.86
CA ILE A 337 -9.76 4.99 -27.50
C ILE A 337 -8.58 4.63 -26.60
N LEU A 338 -7.96 5.66 -26.01
CA LEU A 338 -7.04 5.52 -24.89
C LEU A 338 -7.86 5.61 -23.60
N GLY A 339 -8.10 4.48 -22.94
CA GLY A 339 -8.85 4.44 -21.69
C GLY A 339 -7.96 4.67 -20.48
N SER A 340 -8.45 5.40 -19.50
CA SER A 340 -7.76 5.66 -18.25
C SER A 340 -8.76 5.89 -17.12
N LEU A 341 -8.46 5.27 -15.99
CA LEU A 341 -9.19 5.43 -14.74
C LEU A 341 -8.18 5.57 -13.61
N ASP A 342 -8.34 6.60 -12.77
CA ASP A 342 -7.42 6.90 -11.69
C ASP A 342 -8.14 7.47 -10.47
N ILE A 343 -7.49 7.39 -9.32
CA ILE A 343 -7.88 8.16 -8.13
C ILE A 343 -7.34 9.58 -8.30
N GLY A 344 -8.16 10.58 -8.01
CA GLY A 344 -7.85 12.00 -8.17
C GLY A 344 -6.87 12.53 -7.13
N GLN A 345 -5.64 12.09 -7.21
CA GLN A 345 -4.52 12.49 -6.35
C GLN A 345 -3.24 12.62 -7.16
N ARG A 346 -2.28 13.42 -6.68
CA ARG A 346 -1.04 13.70 -7.42
C ARG A 346 -0.25 12.44 -7.78
N LEU A 347 -0.24 11.45 -6.90
CA LEU A 347 0.48 10.18 -7.12
C LEU A 347 -0.09 9.33 -8.26
N SER A 348 -1.31 9.59 -8.72
CA SER A 348 -1.87 8.91 -9.89
C SER A 348 -1.22 9.30 -11.22
N GLY A 349 -0.43 10.39 -11.23
CA GLY A 349 0.32 10.82 -12.41
C GLY A 349 -0.53 11.34 -13.57
N VAL A 350 -1.79 11.68 -13.32
CA VAL A 350 -2.73 12.13 -14.37
C VAL A 350 -2.23 13.40 -15.04
N SER A 351 -1.71 14.37 -14.28
CA SER A 351 -1.16 15.62 -14.83
C SER A 351 -0.01 15.35 -15.80
N LEU A 352 0.91 14.46 -15.46
CA LEU A 352 2.02 14.07 -16.35
C LEU A 352 1.53 13.37 -17.60
N ARG A 353 0.51 12.52 -17.48
CA ARG A 353 -0.15 11.86 -18.61
C ARG A 353 -0.80 12.87 -19.56
N LEU A 354 -1.52 13.85 -19.03
CA LEU A 354 -2.14 14.90 -19.83
C LEU A 354 -1.09 15.76 -20.56
N LEU A 355 0.02 16.09 -19.90
CA LEU A 355 1.15 16.77 -20.53
C LEU A 355 1.79 15.94 -21.65
N ALA A 356 1.97 14.64 -21.42
CA ALA A 356 2.49 13.72 -22.45
C ALA A 356 1.50 13.62 -23.63
N PHE A 357 0.20 13.52 -23.35
CA PHE A 357 -0.84 13.46 -24.37
C PHE A 357 -0.90 14.75 -25.20
N GLU A 358 -0.86 15.91 -24.54
CA GLU A 358 -0.79 17.21 -25.23
C GLU A 358 0.43 17.30 -26.14
N ARG A 359 1.59 16.90 -25.63
CA ARG A 359 2.82 16.91 -26.39
C ARG A 359 2.79 15.93 -27.56
N MET A 360 2.24 14.73 -27.34
CA MET A 360 2.05 13.74 -28.41
C MET A 360 1.21 14.31 -29.56
N LEU A 361 0.08 14.96 -29.29
CA LEU A 361 -0.76 15.57 -30.30
C LEU A 361 -0.04 16.70 -31.05
N SER A 362 0.91 17.40 -30.40
CA SER A 362 1.74 18.41 -31.05
C SER A 362 2.82 17.81 -31.95
N ASP A 363 3.53 16.80 -31.46
CA ASP A 363 4.66 16.19 -32.14
C ASP A 363 4.23 15.21 -33.24
N TYR A 364 3.02 14.62 -33.12
CA TYR A 364 2.45 13.66 -34.06
C TYR A 364 1.04 14.11 -34.53
N PRO A 365 0.93 15.11 -35.44
CA PRO A 365 -0.36 15.62 -35.91
C PRO A 365 -1.28 14.57 -36.54
N LEU A 366 -0.72 13.49 -37.05
CA LEU A 366 -1.43 12.30 -37.53
C LEU A 366 -2.48 11.77 -36.56
N TRP A 367 -2.24 11.87 -35.25
CA TRP A 367 -3.11 11.33 -34.21
C TRP A 367 -4.22 12.30 -33.75
N GLN A 368 -4.16 13.59 -34.07
CA GLN A 368 -5.11 14.60 -33.58
C GLN A 368 -6.57 14.25 -33.90
N SER A 369 -6.84 13.71 -35.09
CA SER A 369 -8.19 13.30 -35.50
C SER A 369 -8.52 11.83 -35.23
N LYS A 370 -7.51 11.00 -34.92
CA LYS A 370 -7.65 9.54 -34.85
C LYS A 370 -7.71 8.98 -33.44
N VAL A 371 -7.36 9.76 -32.42
CA VAL A 371 -7.35 9.28 -31.03
C VAL A 371 -8.27 10.12 -30.15
N VAL A 372 -8.71 9.52 -29.06
CA VAL A 372 -9.38 10.19 -27.95
C VAL A 372 -8.88 9.59 -26.63
N LEU A 373 -8.58 10.46 -25.66
CA LEU A 373 -8.29 10.04 -24.29
C LEU A 373 -9.61 10.07 -23.49
N VAL A 374 -10.07 8.90 -23.08
CA VAL A 374 -11.22 8.75 -22.18
C VAL A 374 -10.67 8.66 -20.76
N GLN A 375 -10.67 9.81 -20.06
CA GLN A 375 -10.13 9.93 -18.72
C GLN A 375 -11.25 9.93 -17.68
N ARG A 376 -11.23 9.00 -16.76
CA ARG A 376 -12.13 8.93 -15.61
C ARG A 376 -11.34 9.18 -14.34
N LEU A 377 -11.84 10.00 -13.45
CA LEU A 377 -11.15 10.41 -12.24
C LEU A 377 -12.08 10.28 -11.04
N LEU A 378 -11.65 9.49 -10.03
CA LEU A 378 -12.41 9.18 -8.83
C LEU A 378 -11.88 9.98 -7.64
N PHE A 379 -12.76 10.67 -6.93
CA PHE A 379 -12.45 11.46 -5.73
C PHE A 379 -13.10 10.82 -4.49
N PRO A 380 -12.36 10.02 -3.70
CA PRO A 380 -12.90 9.33 -2.54
C PRO A 380 -13.11 10.23 -1.30
N GLY A 381 -12.60 11.46 -1.30
CA GLY A 381 -12.69 12.37 -0.15
C GLY A 381 -11.78 12.02 1.02
N SER A 382 -10.83 11.12 0.81
CA SER A 382 -9.92 10.67 1.88
C SER A 382 -8.71 11.59 2.09
N ARG A 383 -8.33 12.35 1.05
CA ARG A 383 -7.23 13.31 1.03
C ARG A 383 -7.67 14.60 0.34
N VAL A 384 -8.61 15.30 0.96
CA VAL A 384 -9.37 16.39 0.36
C VAL A 384 -8.50 17.45 -0.30
N LYS A 385 -7.40 17.89 0.35
CA LYS A 385 -6.51 18.92 -0.22
C LYS A 385 -5.75 18.44 -1.46
N ASP A 386 -5.18 17.25 -1.42
CA ASP A 386 -4.49 16.65 -2.57
C ASP A 386 -5.48 16.44 -3.74
N GLU A 387 -6.70 15.98 -3.42
CA GLU A 387 -7.76 15.78 -4.37
C GLU A 387 -8.21 17.12 -5.02
N GLU A 388 -8.36 18.18 -4.23
CA GLU A 388 -8.73 19.51 -4.74
C GLU A 388 -7.64 20.13 -5.62
N VAL A 389 -6.38 20.03 -5.22
CA VAL A 389 -5.25 20.52 -6.03
C VAL A 389 -5.19 19.76 -7.34
N THR A 390 -5.26 18.42 -7.29
CA THR A 390 -5.26 17.57 -8.47
C THR A 390 -6.44 17.89 -9.40
N LYS A 391 -7.63 18.08 -8.84
CA LYS A 391 -8.83 18.43 -9.59
C LYS A 391 -8.69 19.74 -10.34
N ARG A 392 -8.17 20.78 -9.69
CA ARG A 392 -7.93 22.09 -10.33
C ARG A 392 -6.90 21.98 -11.46
N GLU A 393 -5.80 21.28 -11.22
CA GLU A 393 -4.72 21.09 -12.20
C GLU A 393 -5.21 20.29 -13.41
N VAL A 394 -5.88 19.18 -13.20
CA VAL A 394 -6.40 18.31 -14.26
C VAL A 394 -7.45 19.06 -15.10
N ARG A 395 -8.39 19.76 -14.48
CA ARG A 395 -9.39 20.57 -15.20
C ARG A 395 -8.74 21.65 -16.07
N PHE A 396 -7.71 22.31 -15.54
CA PHE A 396 -6.94 23.31 -16.29
C PHE A 396 -6.27 22.68 -17.52
N LEU A 397 -5.59 21.54 -17.35
CA LEU A 397 -4.91 20.84 -18.43
C LEU A 397 -5.89 20.33 -19.49
N VAL A 398 -7.00 19.73 -19.06
CA VAL A 398 -8.06 19.25 -19.98
C VAL A 398 -8.59 20.40 -20.81
N LYS A 399 -8.95 21.52 -20.18
CA LYS A 399 -9.44 22.72 -20.88
C LYS A 399 -8.42 23.24 -21.89
N ARG A 400 -7.15 23.37 -21.50
CA ARG A 400 -6.07 23.83 -22.38
C ARG A 400 -5.89 22.92 -23.61
N ILE A 401 -5.93 21.61 -23.41
CA ILE A 401 -5.79 20.64 -24.50
C ILE A 401 -7.00 20.71 -25.44
N GLN A 402 -8.21 20.83 -24.90
CA GLN A 402 -9.43 20.94 -25.69
C GLN A 402 -9.48 22.25 -26.50
N GLU A 403 -9.01 23.35 -25.94
CA GLU A 403 -8.90 24.64 -26.66
C GLU A 403 -7.87 24.55 -27.80
N LYS A 404 -6.78 23.83 -27.60
CA LYS A 404 -5.69 23.71 -28.57
C LYS A 404 -6.00 22.74 -29.74
N PHE A 405 -6.64 21.62 -29.45
CA PHE A 405 -6.83 20.53 -30.42
C PHE A 405 -8.29 20.18 -30.72
N GLY A 406 -9.22 20.87 -30.08
CA GLY A 406 -10.67 20.64 -30.19
C GLY A 406 -11.22 19.76 -29.06
N GLY A 407 -12.46 19.97 -28.69
CA GLY A 407 -13.10 19.32 -27.54
C GLY A 407 -13.26 17.81 -27.65
N ALA A 408 -13.12 17.24 -28.84
CA ALA A 408 -13.32 15.82 -29.08
C ALA A 408 -12.08 14.94 -28.79
N VAL A 409 -10.92 15.54 -28.41
CA VAL A 409 -9.67 14.78 -28.17
C VAL A 409 -9.62 14.20 -26.76
N ILE A 410 -10.38 14.75 -25.80
CA ILE A 410 -10.48 14.24 -24.42
C ILE A 410 -11.95 14.14 -24.02
N ASP A 411 -12.37 12.96 -23.58
CA ASP A 411 -13.62 12.71 -22.86
C ASP A 411 -13.30 12.56 -21.38
N TYR A 412 -13.54 13.63 -20.60
CA TYR A 412 -13.21 13.71 -19.18
C TYR A 412 -14.45 13.64 -18.31
N GLN A 413 -14.41 12.81 -17.28
CA GLN A 413 -15.49 12.70 -16.30
C GLN A 413 -14.94 12.47 -14.90
N GLU A 414 -15.57 13.12 -13.91
CA GLU A 414 -15.27 13.02 -12.50
C GLU A 414 -16.35 12.21 -11.79
N PHE A 415 -15.92 11.39 -10.83
CA PHE A 415 -16.78 10.60 -9.94
C PHE A 415 -16.43 10.93 -8.48
N ASN A 416 -17.46 11.10 -7.66
CA ASN A 416 -17.29 11.24 -6.22
C ASN A 416 -17.61 9.89 -5.56
N GLY A 417 -16.85 9.50 -4.56
CA GLY A 417 -17.03 8.25 -3.82
C GLY A 417 -15.78 7.37 -3.81
N SER A 418 -15.88 6.24 -3.16
CA SER A 418 -14.75 5.34 -2.93
C SER A 418 -14.48 4.35 -4.06
N ASN A 419 -15.44 4.13 -4.96
CA ASN A 419 -15.31 3.18 -6.06
C ASN A 419 -16.18 3.55 -7.27
N ILE A 420 -15.82 3.03 -8.43
CA ILE A 420 -16.64 3.00 -9.64
C ILE A 420 -17.12 1.56 -9.84
N PRO A 421 -18.41 1.31 -10.03
CA PRO A 421 -18.95 -0.04 -10.18
C PRO A 421 -18.20 -0.86 -11.25
N LEU A 422 -18.00 -2.15 -10.99
CA LEU A 422 -17.30 -3.07 -11.90
C LEU A 422 -17.85 -3.01 -13.33
N GLU A 423 -19.18 -2.93 -13.46
CA GLU A 423 -19.83 -2.83 -14.77
C GLU A 423 -19.38 -1.60 -15.57
N GLN A 424 -19.28 -0.44 -14.94
CA GLN A 424 -18.83 0.79 -15.60
C GLN A 424 -17.34 0.71 -15.98
N ARG A 425 -16.52 0.10 -15.14
CA ARG A 425 -15.11 -0.15 -15.45
C ARG A 425 -14.97 -1.10 -16.63
N LEU A 426 -15.70 -2.22 -16.62
CA LEU A 426 -15.67 -3.21 -17.70
C LEU A 426 -16.17 -2.62 -19.03
N ALA A 427 -17.21 -1.78 -18.99
CA ALA A 427 -17.67 -1.07 -20.19
C ALA A 427 -16.54 -0.18 -20.78
N LEU A 428 -15.82 0.56 -19.92
CA LEU A 428 -14.66 1.35 -20.34
C LEU A 428 -13.53 0.45 -20.90
N TRP A 429 -13.23 -0.66 -20.23
CA TRP A 429 -12.18 -1.59 -20.67
C TRP A 429 -12.49 -2.22 -22.03
N LYS A 430 -13.72 -2.65 -22.26
CA LYS A 430 -14.16 -3.19 -23.55
C LYS A 430 -14.14 -2.13 -24.66
N ALA A 431 -14.46 -0.89 -24.35
CA ALA A 431 -14.40 0.19 -25.30
C ALA A 431 -12.98 0.65 -25.65
N SER A 432 -12.01 0.47 -24.76
CA SER A 432 -10.67 1.05 -24.91
C SER A 432 -9.75 0.15 -25.73
N ASP A 433 -8.98 0.73 -26.68
CA ASP A 433 -7.98 0.02 -27.47
C ASP A 433 -6.63 -0.06 -26.79
N VAL A 434 -6.33 0.96 -25.96
CA VAL A 434 -5.14 1.04 -25.13
C VAL A 434 -5.55 1.48 -23.73
N LEU A 435 -5.10 0.78 -22.71
CA LEU A 435 -5.18 1.23 -21.32
C LEU A 435 -3.92 2.01 -20.97
N VAL A 436 -4.08 3.19 -20.37
CA VAL A 436 -2.96 4.01 -19.89
C VAL A 436 -3.09 4.22 -18.38
N SER A 437 -2.24 3.55 -17.62
CA SER A 437 -2.16 3.65 -16.15
C SER A 437 -0.75 4.03 -15.74
N THR A 438 -0.52 5.27 -15.35
CA THR A 438 0.82 5.83 -15.16
C THR A 438 0.99 6.52 -13.81
N PRO A 439 0.74 5.80 -12.70
CA PRO A 439 0.97 6.35 -11.36
C PRO A 439 2.46 6.62 -11.13
N ILE A 440 2.73 7.60 -10.27
CA ILE A 440 4.09 7.96 -9.85
C ILE A 440 4.57 6.99 -8.76
N ARG A 441 3.68 6.59 -7.86
CA ARG A 441 3.87 5.55 -6.85
C ARG A 441 2.53 4.88 -6.60
N GLU A 442 2.55 3.57 -6.59
CA GLU A 442 1.34 2.78 -6.39
C GLU A 442 1.70 1.38 -5.88
N GLY A 443 0.83 0.80 -5.06
CA GLY A 443 0.86 -0.61 -4.74
C GLY A 443 0.41 -1.49 -5.90
N LEU A 444 -0.35 -2.54 -5.61
CA LEU A 444 -0.91 -3.41 -6.63
C LEU A 444 -2.24 -2.85 -7.15
N ASN A 445 -2.28 -2.51 -8.44
CA ASN A 445 -3.48 -2.04 -9.14
C ASN A 445 -4.08 -3.18 -9.97
N HIS A 446 -5.33 -3.54 -9.71
CA HIS A 446 -6.03 -4.60 -10.44
C HIS A 446 -6.65 -4.16 -11.78
N TRP A 447 -6.84 -2.88 -12.01
CA TRP A 447 -7.49 -2.38 -13.22
C TRP A 447 -6.78 -2.79 -14.52
N PRO A 448 -5.43 -2.80 -14.61
CA PRO A 448 -4.76 -3.36 -15.78
C PRO A 448 -5.02 -4.86 -15.97
N MET A 449 -5.17 -5.63 -14.90
CA MET A 449 -5.51 -7.05 -15.00
C MET A 449 -6.97 -7.24 -15.44
N GLU A 450 -7.91 -6.46 -14.89
CA GLU A 450 -9.30 -6.43 -15.35
C GLU A 450 -9.40 -6.11 -16.84
N TYR A 451 -8.62 -5.12 -17.31
CA TYR A 451 -8.57 -4.74 -18.72
C TYR A 451 -8.10 -5.89 -19.62
N ILE A 452 -6.99 -6.55 -19.28
CA ILE A 452 -6.47 -7.69 -20.05
C ILE A 452 -7.51 -8.81 -20.12
N TYR A 453 -8.13 -9.11 -18.99
CA TYR A 453 -9.13 -10.18 -18.89
C TYR A 453 -10.41 -9.84 -19.63
N ALA A 454 -10.93 -8.62 -19.51
CA ALA A 454 -12.12 -8.15 -20.21
C ALA A 454 -11.97 -8.19 -21.75
N ARG A 455 -10.72 -8.16 -22.22
CA ARG A 455 -10.37 -8.25 -23.66
C ARG A 455 -9.72 -9.59 -24.04
N LYS A 456 -10.07 -10.66 -23.32
CA LYS A 456 -9.69 -12.02 -23.68
C LYS A 456 -10.39 -12.47 -24.98
N GLU A 457 -9.96 -13.57 -25.55
CA GLU A 457 -10.62 -14.13 -26.74
C GLU A 457 -12.12 -14.39 -26.47
N PRO A 458 -12.99 -14.13 -27.45
CA PRO A 458 -12.72 -13.75 -28.87
C PRO A 458 -12.52 -12.23 -29.12
N ASP A 459 -12.49 -11.39 -28.09
CA ASP A 459 -12.36 -9.94 -28.26
C ASP A 459 -10.98 -9.55 -28.86
N THR A 460 -10.95 -8.41 -29.54
CA THR A 460 -9.71 -7.85 -30.07
C THR A 460 -8.76 -7.51 -28.93
N PRO A 461 -7.46 -7.87 -29.04
CA PRO A 461 -6.50 -7.59 -27.99
C PRO A 461 -6.26 -6.09 -27.82
N GLY A 462 -6.16 -5.63 -26.58
CA GLY A 462 -5.73 -4.28 -26.25
C GLY A 462 -4.25 -4.21 -25.88
N VAL A 463 -3.77 -3.00 -25.62
CA VAL A 463 -2.40 -2.74 -25.14
C VAL A 463 -2.47 -2.05 -23.79
N VAL A 464 -1.62 -2.49 -22.87
CA VAL A 464 -1.45 -1.80 -21.56
C VAL A 464 -0.17 -0.98 -21.59
N ILE A 465 -0.28 0.30 -21.24
CA ILE A 465 0.86 1.17 -20.91
C ILE A 465 0.80 1.38 -19.40
N THR A 466 1.86 1.00 -18.69
CA THR A 466 1.93 1.14 -17.23
C THR A 466 3.20 1.83 -16.78
N SER A 467 3.11 2.52 -15.65
CA SER A 467 4.28 3.13 -15.01
C SER A 467 5.24 2.06 -14.47
N GLU A 468 6.54 2.27 -14.64
CA GLU A 468 7.57 1.43 -14.01
C GLU A 468 7.56 1.51 -12.47
N PHE A 469 6.90 2.52 -11.89
CA PHE A 469 6.77 2.73 -10.44
C PHE A 469 5.55 2.07 -9.82
N SER A 470 4.74 1.35 -10.59
CA SER A 470 3.64 0.54 -10.10
C SER A 470 4.06 -0.91 -9.94
N ALA A 471 3.60 -1.58 -8.88
CA ALA A 471 3.86 -3.00 -8.67
C ALA A 471 3.40 -3.88 -9.85
N ILE A 472 2.34 -3.46 -10.55
CA ILE A 472 1.80 -4.17 -11.70
C ILE A 472 2.81 -4.26 -12.86
N SER A 473 3.74 -3.31 -12.97
CA SER A 473 4.75 -3.31 -14.03
C SER A 473 5.73 -4.48 -13.93
N SER A 474 5.99 -4.99 -12.73
CA SER A 474 6.84 -6.15 -12.52
C SER A 474 6.10 -7.48 -12.77
N ILE A 475 4.77 -7.45 -12.77
CA ILE A 475 3.88 -8.61 -12.90
C ILE A 475 3.50 -8.83 -14.36
N LEU A 476 3.05 -7.77 -15.07
CA LEU A 476 2.60 -7.85 -16.46
C LEU A 476 3.78 -7.75 -17.44
N ASN A 477 4.13 -8.88 -18.05
CA ASN A 477 5.25 -8.96 -18.99
C ASN A 477 4.89 -8.48 -20.41
N GLY A 478 3.60 -8.44 -20.74
CA GLY A 478 3.07 -7.92 -22.00
C GLY A 478 2.87 -6.42 -22.01
N ALA A 479 2.83 -5.76 -20.85
CA ALA A 479 2.63 -4.31 -20.76
C ALA A 479 3.84 -3.53 -21.33
N LEU A 480 3.57 -2.33 -21.84
CA LEU A 480 4.59 -1.34 -22.18
C LEU A 480 4.87 -0.51 -20.92
N ARG A 481 6.12 -0.49 -20.49
CA ARG A 481 6.56 0.26 -19.29
C ARG A 481 7.02 1.65 -19.67
N VAL A 482 6.64 2.64 -18.87
CA VAL A 482 7.05 4.03 -19.05
C VAL A 482 7.47 4.63 -17.72
N ASN A 483 8.42 5.56 -17.78
CA ASN A 483 8.67 6.51 -16.74
C ASN A 483 7.76 7.72 -16.96
N PRO A 484 6.78 8.01 -16.08
CA PRO A 484 5.86 9.15 -16.26
C PRO A 484 6.56 10.51 -16.34
N TYR A 485 7.76 10.63 -15.78
CA TYR A 485 8.57 11.84 -15.82
C TYR A 485 9.35 12.01 -17.13
N ASP A 486 9.65 10.91 -17.84
CA ASP A 486 10.26 10.97 -19.16
C ASP A 486 9.18 11.14 -20.23
N ILE A 487 8.75 12.39 -20.42
CA ILE A 487 7.70 12.73 -21.38
C ILE A 487 8.07 12.27 -22.80
N LYS A 488 9.35 12.33 -23.20
CA LYS A 488 9.79 11.90 -24.55
C LYS A 488 9.61 10.40 -24.74
N MET A 489 10.08 9.59 -23.78
CA MET A 489 9.87 8.15 -23.81
C MET A 489 8.38 7.80 -23.76
N PHE A 490 7.60 8.51 -22.97
CA PHE A 490 6.17 8.28 -22.84
C PHE A 490 5.44 8.51 -24.19
N ILE A 491 5.72 9.62 -24.87
CA ILE A 491 5.15 9.93 -26.18
C ILE A 491 5.46 8.85 -27.21
N THR A 492 6.74 8.43 -27.32
CA THR A 492 7.15 7.36 -28.25
C THR A 492 6.49 6.03 -27.91
N THR A 493 6.21 5.77 -26.62
CA THR A 493 5.51 4.56 -26.20
C THR A 493 4.03 4.60 -26.56
N ILE A 494 3.37 5.75 -26.45
CA ILE A 494 1.98 5.92 -26.91
C ILE A 494 1.93 5.69 -28.43
N ASP A 495 2.81 6.33 -29.22
CA ASP A 495 2.87 6.15 -30.67
C ASP A 495 3.09 4.69 -31.05
N LYS A 496 4.00 3.99 -30.37
CA LYS A 496 4.23 2.55 -30.52
C LYS A 496 2.95 1.74 -30.24
N ALA A 497 2.23 2.04 -29.15
CA ALA A 497 1.00 1.32 -28.82
C ALA A 497 -0.10 1.53 -29.87
N LEU A 498 -0.22 2.76 -30.40
CA LEU A 498 -1.20 3.13 -31.42
C LEU A 498 -0.89 2.47 -32.78
N SER A 499 0.39 2.32 -33.11
CA SER A 499 0.86 1.75 -34.39
C SER A 499 1.06 0.22 -34.32
N MET A 500 0.79 -0.41 -33.17
CA MET A 500 1.10 -1.83 -32.94
C MET A 500 0.22 -2.76 -33.80
N SER A 501 0.84 -3.75 -34.43
CA SER A 501 0.13 -4.77 -35.21
C SER A 501 -0.72 -5.68 -34.29
N THR A 502 -1.82 -6.23 -34.84
CA THR A 502 -2.69 -7.16 -34.10
C THR A 502 -1.91 -8.36 -33.58
N ARG A 503 -1.00 -8.93 -34.40
CA ARG A 503 -0.15 -10.06 -34.00
C ARG A 503 0.71 -9.74 -32.76
N GLU A 504 1.28 -8.54 -32.67
CA GLU A 504 2.05 -8.14 -31.48
C GLU A 504 1.14 -7.94 -30.27
N LYS A 505 -0.05 -7.36 -30.46
CA LYS A 505 -1.05 -7.22 -29.38
C LYS A 505 -1.49 -8.58 -28.84
N GLU A 506 -1.73 -9.56 -29.70
CA GLU A 506 -2.04 -10.95 -29.32
C GLU A 506 -0.91 -11.58 -28.52
N GLY A 507 0.33 -11.47 -29.00
CA GLY A 507 1.50 -11.99 -28.29
C GLY A 507 1.71 -11.36 -26.91
N ARG A 508 1.34 -10.08 -26.74
CA ARG A 508 1.37 -9.40 -25.43
C ARG A 508 0.26 -9.89 -24.51
N ARG A 509 -0.97 -9.99 -25.01
CA ARG A 509 -2.08 -10.56 -24.25
C ARG A 509 -1.77 -11.97 -23.77
N TYR A 510 -1.22 -12.82 -24.66
CA TYR A 510 -0.88 -14.21 -24.33
C TYR A 510 0.11 -14.34 -23.15
N ARG A 511 1.06 -13.41 -23.02
CA ARG A 511 2.04 -13.43 -21.91
C ARG A 511 1.39 -13.19 -20.55
N ASP A 512 0.31 -12.42 -20.50
CA ASP A 512 -0.28 -11.96 -19.24
C ASP A 512 -1.57 -12.69 -18.89
N ILE A 513 -2.33 -13.19 -19.89
CA ILE A 513 -3.67 -13.75 -19.66
C ILE A 513 -3.65 -14.99 -18.77
N GLU A 514 -2.64 -15.84 -18.90
CA GLU A 514 -2.49 -17.04 -18.07
C GLU A 514 -2.31 -16.67 -16.60
N PHE A 515 -1.41 -15.73 -16.32
CA PHE A 515 -1.20 -15.23 -14.95
C PHE A 515 -2.48 -14.60 -14.40
N VAL A 516 -3.11 -13.70 -15.16
CA VAL A 516 -4.33 -13.00 -14.74
C VAL A 516 -5.46 -13.98 -14.43
N SER A 517 -5.57 -15.07 -15.21
CA SER A 517 -6.62 -16.08 -15.06
C SER A 517 -6.35 -17.11 -13.96
N SER A 518 -5.07 -17.39 -13.66
CA SER A 518 -4.64 -18.50 -12.80
C SER A 518 -4.28 -18.11 -11.36
N SER A 519 -4.26 -16.82 -11.04
CA SER A 519 -3.84 -16.32 -9.73
C SER A 519 -4.94 -15.55 -8.99
N PRO A 520 -6.11 -16.15 -8.74
CA PRO A 520 -7.18 -15.53 -7.97
C PRO A 520 -6.83 -15.37 -6.49
N SER A 521 -7.69 -14.71 -5.72
CA SER A 521 -7.51 -14.51 -4.27
C SER A 521 -7.27 -15.83 -3.51
N GLU A 522 -7.86 -16.93 -3.97
CA GLU A 522 -7.65 -18.27 -3.41
C GLU A 522 -6.17 -18.68 -3.45
N SER A 523 -5.47 -18.47 -4.57
CA SER A 523 -4.05 -18.79 -4.70
C SER A 523 -3.20 -17.93 -3.76
N TRP A 524 -3.56 -16.67 -3.59
CA TRP A 524 -2.93 -15.76 -2.64
C TRP A 524 -3.09 -16.23 -1.20
N VAL A 525 -4.31 -16.57 -0.77
CA VAL A 525 -4.60 -17.13 0.55
C VAL A 525 -3.78 -18.39 0.79
N LYS A 526 -3.79 -19.32 -0.18
CA LYS A 526 -3.03 -20.58 -0.11
C LYS A 526 -1.52 -20.35 0.07
N ASN A 527 -0.94 -19.41 -0.68
CA ASN A 527 0.48 -19.11 -0.60
C ASN A 527 0.86 -18.54 0.76
N VAL A 528 0.11 -17.56 1.27
CA VAL A 528 0.38 -16.94 2.57
C VAL A 528 0.24 -17.94 3.71
N LEU A 529 -0.79 -18.81 3.67
CA LEU A 529 -0.96 -19.86 4.68
C LEU A 529 0.14 -20.94 4.61
N ARG A 530 0.67 -21.24 3.41
CA ARG A 530 1.83 -22.12 3.26
C ARG A 530 3.07 -21.49 3.92
N ASP A 531 3.35 -20.23 3.61
CA ASP A 531 4.50 -19.53 4.18
C ASP A 531 4.40 -19.44 5.72
N LEU A 532 3.17 -19.28 6.26
CA LEU A 532 2.94 -19.34 7.71
C LEU A 532 3.21 -20.74 8.32
N LYS A 533 2.89 -21.81 7.60
CA LYS A 533 3.24 -23.18 8.03
C LYS A 533 4.76 -23.40 8.00
N ASP A 534 5.43 -22.88 6.99
CA ASP A 534 6.89 -22.97 6.87
C ASP A 534 7.58 -22.18 8.00
N ALA A 535 7.07 -21.00 8.37
CA ALA A 535 7.55 -20.24 9.53
C ALA A 535 7.48 -21.06 10.83
N ALA A 536 6.38 -21.78 11.05
CA ALA A 536 6.21 -22.63 12.22
C ALA A 536 7.18 -23.81 12.25
N THR A 537 7.52 -24.37 11.09
CA THR A 537 8.45 -25.48 10.96
C THR A 537 9.89 -25.03 11.27
N HIS A 538 10.29 -23.88 10.75
CA HIS A 538 11.60 -23.28 11.04
C HIS A 538 11.77 -22.98 12.54
N ARG A 539 10.74 -22.46 13.21
CA ARG A 539 10.75 -22.21 14.65
C ARG A 539 10.99 -23.49 15.46
N ARG A 540 10.32 -24.61 15.13
CA ARG A 540 10.49 -25.91 15.81
C ARG A 540 11.90 -26.47 15.64
N ASN A 541 12.48 -26.33 14.47
CA ASN A 541 13.83 -26.82 14.21
C ASN A 541 14.90 -26.04 14.99
N HIS A 542 14.75 -24.73 15.14
CA HIS A 542 15.65 -23.92 15.96
C HIS A 542 15.52 -24.21 17.45
N SER A 543 14.33 -24.46 17.98
CA SER A 543 14.16 -24.83 19.39
C SER A 543 14.73 -26.20 19.69
N ASN A 544 14.63 -27.16 18.78
CA ASN A 544 15.19 -28.51 18.94
C ASN A 544 16.74 -28.52 18.82
N SER A 545 17.32 -27.65 17.97
CA SER A 545 18.79 -27.54 17.87
C SER A 545 19.39 -26.84 19.09
N ALA A 546 18.70 -25.88 19.69
CA ALA A 546 19.14 -25.21 20.92
C ALA A 546 19.09 -26.15 22.15
N SER A 547 18.13 -27.07 22.21
CA SER A 547 18.04 -28.06 23.27
C SER A 547 19.02 -29.23 23.11
N ALA A 548 19.53 -29.50 21.90
CA ALA A 548 20.51 -30.54 21.62
C ALA A 548 21.98 -30.11 21.77
N SER A 549 22.26 -28.81 21.88
CA SER A 549 23.62 -28.26 21.97
C SER A 549 24.18 -28.08 23.39
N GLY A 550 23.55 -28.70 24.37
CA GLY A 550 24.09 -28.80 25.75
C GLY A 550 25.16 -29.88 25.88
N SER A 551 26.31 -29.73 25.30
CA SER A 551 27.65 -30.34 25.45
C SER A 551 28.22 -30.84 24.12
N GLN A 552 29.13 -30.10 23.57
CA GLN A 552 30.41 -30.50 22.94
C GLN A 552 30.82 -29.45 21.89
N THR A 553 31.96 -28.84 22.08
CA THR A 553 32.67 -28.04 21.10
C THR A 553 33.12 -28.93 19.93
N PRO A 554 32.72 -28.63 18.68
CA PRO A 554 33.26 -29.35 17.52
C PRO A 554 34.54 -28.68 17.01
N THR A 555 35.57 -29.46 16.86
CA THR A 555 36.79 -29.17 16.09
C THR A 555 36.43 -29.08 14.58
N PRO A 556 37.02 -28.16 13.80
CA PRO A 556 36.70 -28.04 12.38
C PRO A 556 37.37 -29.16 11.56
N GLY A 557 36.57 -29.97 10.89
CA GLY A 557 37.01 -30.94 9.88
C GLY A 557 36.87 -30.34 8.45
N PRO A 558 37.62 -30.90 7.47
CA PRO A 558 37.73 -30.27 6.14
C PRO A 558 36.45 -30.40 5.32
N MET A 559 36.02 -29.28 4.72
CA MET A 559 34.86 -29.18 3.86
C MET A 559 35.11 -29.81 2.48
N THR A 560 34.25 -30.76 2.10
CA THR A 560 34.11 -31.20 0.70
C THR A 560 33.13 -30.31 -0.05
N PRO A 561 33.39 -29.99 -1.33
CA PRO A 561 32.50 -29.07 -2.09
C PRO A 561 31.24 -29.79 -2.56
N VAL A 562 30.09 -29.31 -2.13
CA VAL A 562 28.78 -29.69 -2.67
C VAL A 562 28.46 -28.85 -3.90
N ARG A 563 28.12 -29.53 -4.98
CA ARG A 563 27.74 -29.00 -6.31
C ARG A 563 26.57 -28.03 -6.19
N ARG A 564 26.80 -26.79 -6.67
CA ARG A 564 25.76 -25.77 -6.81
C ARG A 564 24.97 -26.01 -8.08
N GLU A 565 23.70 -26.36 -7.96
CA GLU A 565 22.73 -26.23 -9.05
C GLU A 565 21.63 -25.24 -8.65
N ALA A 566 21.42 -24.29 -9.56
CA ALA A 566 20.29 -23.35 -9.65
C ALA A 566 19.83 -22.67 -8.35
N ILE A 567 20.53 -21.64 -7.94
CA ILE A 567 20.02 -20.67 -6.96
C ILE A 567 19.08 -19.72 -7.72
N ASP A 568 17.85 -19.65 -7.22
CA ASP A 568 16.82 -18.70 -7.65
C ASP A 568 17.44 -17.30 -7.81
N SER A 569 17.27 -16.70 -8.98
CA SER A 569 17.91 -15.44 -9.40
C SER A 569 17.67 -14.28 -8.42
N THR A 570 16.57 -14.33 -7.69
CA THR A 570 16.12 -13.32 -6.73
C THR A 570 16.95 -13.33 -5.44
N ALA A 571 17.20 -14.51 -4.86
CA ALA A 571 18.01 -14.65 -3.65
C ALA A 571 19.50 -14.34 -3.95
N ALA A 572 19.99 -14.70 -5.14
CA ALA A 572 21.35 -14.38 -5.58
C ALA A 572 21.55 -12.88 -5.81
N PHE A 573 20.54 -12.16 -6.29
CA PHE A 573 20.59 -10.72 -6.47
C PHE A 573 20.65 -9.98 -5.14
N LEU A 574 19.79 -10.34 -4.18
CA LEU A 574 19.80 -9.75 -2.83
C LEU A 574 21.10 -10.04 -2.07
N ALA A 575 21.64 -11.24 -2.19
CA ALA A 575 22.93 -11.60 -1.59
C ALA A 575 24.09 -10.81 -2.21
N ARG A 576 24.02 -10.46 -3.49
CA ARG A 576 25.04 -9.68 -4.19
C ARG A 576 25.02 -8.20 -3.77
N GLU A 577 23.85 -7.59 -3.59
CA GLU A 577 23.73 -6.24 -3.04
C GLU A 577 24.18 -6.16 -1.55
N ALA A 578 23.91 -7.20 -0.76
CA ALA A 578 24.37 -7.26 0.63
C ALA A 578 25.90 -7.40 0.76
N GLN A 579 26.57 -7.93 -0.26
CA GLN A 579 28.04 -8.06 -0.29
C GLN A 579 28.75 -6.78 -0.77
N GLN A 580 28.05 -5.80 -1.32
CA GLN A 580 28.57 -4.45 -1.56
C GLN A 580 28.54 -3.61 -0.28
N ALA A 581 29.13 -4.15 0.80
CA ALA A 581 29.46 -3.32 1.94
C ALA A 581 30.40 -2.19 1.47
N PHE A 582 30.05 -0.95 1.78
CA PHE A 582 30.91 0.21 1.58
C PHE A 582 32.29 -0.10 2.13
N THR A 583 33.26 -0.22 1.27
CA THR A 583 34.65 -0.36 1.71
C THR A 583 35.05 0.99 2.30
N PRO A 584 35.41 1.09 3.58
CA PRO A 584 35.82 2.35 4.16
C PRO A 584 36.96 2.96 3.34
N LEU A 585 36.88 4.26 3.06
CA LEU A 585 37.88 4.98 2.31
C LEU A 585 39.24 4.83 2.98
N ASN A 586 40.20 4.25 2.29
CA ASN A 586 41.58 4.16 2.81
C ASN A 586 42.28 5.52 2.69
N ILE A 587 42.18 6.32 3.75
CA ILE A 587 42.71 7.68 3.81
C ILE A 587 44.23 7.72 3.51
N ARG A 588 44.99 6.69 3.89
CA ARG A 588 46.45 6.64 3.61
C ARG A 588 46.71 6.41 2.12
N ALA A 589 45.98 5.51 1.49
CA ALA A 589 46.09 5.27 0.06
C ALA A 589 45.67 6.50 -0.74
N LEU A 590 44.57 7.15 -0.32
CA LEU A 590 44.10 8.40 -0.94
C LEU A 590 45.14 9.53 -0.83
N LYS A 591 45.76 9.71 0.35
CA LYS A 591 46.82 10.70 0.56
C LYS A 591 48.02 10.41 -0.33
N THR A 592 48.47 9.16 -0.41
CA THR A 592 49.62 8.78 -1.26
C THR A 592 49.31 9.04 -2.75
N ALA A 593 48.07 8.70 -3.19
CA ALA A 593 47.64 8.99 -4.55
C ALA A 593 47.59 10.51 -4.83
N TYR A 594 47.09 11.28 -3.87
CA TYR A 594 47.03 12.74 -3.95
C TYR A 594 48.43 13.37 -4.04
N ASP A 595 49.38 12.93 -3.19
CA ASP A 595 50.74 13.45 -3.16
C ASP A 595 51.56 13.12 -4.44
N ASN A 596 51.25 11.97 -5.09
CA ASN A 596 51.92 11.50 -6.30
C ASN A 596 51.30 11.99 -7.60
N SER A 597 50.17 12.72 -7.57
CA SER A 597 49.49 13.18 -8.77
C SER A 597 49.97 14.56 -9.23
N GLU A 598 50.31 14.70 -10.52
CA GLU A 598 50.63 15.98 -11.13
C GLU A 598 49.40 16.88 -11.30
N HIS A 599 48.24 16.26 -11.58
CA HIS A 599 46.97 16.97 -11.70
C HIS A 599 45.96 16.40 -10.69
N ARG A 600 45.28 17.30 -9.97
CA ARG A 600 44.35 16.94 -8.90
C ARG A 600 42.97 17.54 -9.14
N VAL A 601 41.94 16.70 -9.07
CA VAL A 601 40.53 17.10 -9.19
C VAL A 601 39.80 16.63 -7.95
N ILE A 602 39.17 17.54 -7.25
CA ILE A 602 38.28 17.24 -6.14
C ILE A 602 36.83 17.44 -6.61
N ILE A 603 36.03 16.35 -6.57
CA ILE A 603 34.63 16.38 -6.89
C ILE A 603 33.88 16.38 -5.57
N THR A 604 33.08 17.41 -5.30
CA THR A 604 32.29 17.55 -4.09
C THR A 604 30.81 17.65 -4.44
N ASP A 605 29.94 17.08 -3.61
CA ASP A 605 28.51 17.28 -3.71
C ASP A 605 28.16 18.67 -3.15
N CYS A 606 27.50 19.50 -3.96
CA CYS A 606 27.09 20.84 -3.62
C CYS A 606 25.75 20.94 -2.88
N LYS A 607 25.22 19.86 -2.37
CA LYS A 607 23.91 19.83 -1.68
C LYS A 607 23.90 20.63 -0.37
N TYR A 608 25.07 20.90 0.17
CA TYR A 608 25.24 21.75 1.37
C TYR A 608 26.10 22.97 1.03
N HIS A 609 25.57 24.16 1.27
CA HIS A 609 26.33 25.40 1.20
C HIS A 609 27.52 25.34 2.17
N THR A 610 28.68 24.95 1.68
CA THR A 610 29.89 25.10 2.46
C THR A 610 30.26 26.58 2.45
N PRO A 611 30.48 27.22 3.62
CA PRO A 611 30.82 28.66 3.71
C PRO A 611 32.26 28.96 3.31
N PHE A 612 32.92 28.10 2.56
CA PHE A 612 34.26 28.34 2.08
C PHE A 612 34.22 29.08 0.75
N ALA A 613 34.55 30.39 0.80
CA ALA A 613 34.80 31.19 -0.39
C ALA A 613 36.06 30.65 -1.10
N ILE A 614 35.85 29.80 -2.11
CA ILE A 614 36.92 29.37 -3.01
C ILE A 614 37.25 30.57 -3.93
N PRO A 615 38.51 31.04 -4.01
CA PRO A 615 38.86 32.15 -4.90
C PRO A 615 38.43 31.85 -6.34
N LYS A 616 37.78 32.83 -6.98
CA LYS A 616 37.16 32.68 -8.33
C LYS A 616 38.12 32.20 -9.44
N ARG A 617 39.40 32.14 -9.20
CA ARG A 617 40.42 31.70 -10.18
C ARG A 617 40.67 30.19 -10.19
N GLN A 618 40.04 29.41 -9.31
CA GLN A 618 40.24 27.96 -9.18
C GLN A 618 39.02 27.09 -9.54
N ILE A 619 37.93 27.70 -9.97
CA ILE A 619 36.70 26.93 -10.34
C ILE A 619 36.70 26.74 -11.85
N TRP A 620 36.79 25.52 -12.30
CA TRP A 620 36.91 25.22 -13.73
C TRP A 620 35.63 24.61 -14.33
N TYR A 621 34.87 23.78 -13.62
CA TYR A 621 33.66 23.13 -14.17
C TYR A 621 32.64 22.82 -13.07
N SER A 622 31.39 23.00 -13.44
CA SER A 622 30.24 22.54 -12.69
C SER A 622 29.59 21.38 -13.46
N PHE A 623 29.44 20.24 -12.83
CA PHE A 623 28.77 19.09 -13.42
C PHE A 623 27.42 18.87 -12.77
N VAL A 624 26.38 18.70 -13.58
CA VAL A 624 25.07 18.22 -13.13
C VAL A 624 24.96 16.77 -13.56
N SER A 625 25.08 15.84 -12.64
CA SER A 625 24.71 14.45 -12.85
C SER A 625 23.26 14.22 -12.46
N PHE A 626 22.66 13.15 -12.93
CA PHE A 626 21.21 12.82 -12.83
C PHE A 626 20.61 12.99 -11.43
N TYR A 627 21.43 13.09 -10.38
CA TYR A 627 21.00 13.20 -8.99
C TYR A 627 21.74 14.22 -8.16
N PHE A 628 22.85 14.81 -8.67
CA PHE A 628 23.71 15.69 -7.87
C PHE A 628 24.38 16.75 -8.73
N SER A 629 24.40 18.00 -8.24
CA SER A 629 25.30 19.03 -8.75
C SER A 629 26.69 18.79 -8.17
N GLN A 630 27.64 18.51 -9.00
CA GLN A 630 29.03 18.30 -8.58
C GLN A 630 29.91 19.43 -9.09
N LEU A 631 30.76 19.94 -8.23
CA LEU A 631 31.74 20.96 -8.58
C LEU A 631 33.11 20.30 -8.74
N MET A 632 33.72 20.44 -9.91
CA MET A 632 35.10 20.03 -10.13
C MET A 632 36.02 21.20 -9.94
N VAL A 633 36.99 21.07 -9.05
CA VAL A 633 38.03 22.08 -8.77
C VAL A 633 39.38 21.47 -9.05
N PRO A 634 40.15 21.96 -10.03
CA PRO A 634 41.55 21.56 -10.18
C PRO A 634 42.37 22.20 -9.08
N LEU A 635 43.16 21.41 -8.40
CA LEU A 635 44.16 21.86 -7.43
C LEU A 635 45.53 21.82 -8.12
N SER A 636 46.11 22.98 -8.31
CA SER A 636 47.49 23.12 -8.78
C SER A 636 48.49 22.95 -7.64
#